data_bb37ceafed51474aace561f3f241d926
#
_entry.id   bb37ceafed51474aace561f3f241d926
#
_cell.length_a   1.000
_cell.length_b   1.000
_cell.length_c   1.000
_cell.angle_alpha   90.00
_cell.angle_beta   90.00
_cell.angle_gamma   90.00
#
_symmetry.space_group_name_H-M   'P 1'
#
loop_
_entity.id
_entity.type
_entity.pdbx_description
1 polymer ?
#
loop_
_entity_poly.entity_id
_entity_poly.type
_entity_poly.pdbx_seq_one_letter_code
_entity_poly.pdbx_strand_id
1 'polypeptide(L)'
;SLLLMGALIGISTVQAQKSPQDMDRFIDALMKKMTVEEKIGQLNLPVTGDITTGQAKSSDVAAKIEKGLVGGLFNLKGVDRILEVQKLAVEKSRLGIPLLFGMDVIHGYETIFPIPLGLSCTWDMAAIEKSARIAAIEASADGISWTFSPMVDISRDPRWGRVSEGSGEDPFLGGAIAQAMVYGYQGANLQDQLRRNDEIMACVKHFALYGAGEAGRDYNTVDMSRNRMFNEFMYPYEAAVEAGVGSVMASFNEIDGIPATGNKWLLSDLLRGQWGFEGFVVTDFTGIAEMIEHGVGDLQTVSALALNAGVDMDMVSEGFVGTLMKSIKEGKVRMGTLNTACRRILEAKYKLGLFDNPYKYCDVNRPKRDIFTKEHRDAARKIASESFVLLKNAPLAAQKNAAPVLPLKKQGTVAVIGPLGNTRSNMPGTWSVAARLNDYPSLYEGLKEMMAGKVNITYAKGSNLIGDAAYEERATMFGRSLNRDNRTDQELLDEALKVAAGADVIVAALGESSEMSGESSSRTELGLPDVQHTLLEALLKTGKPVVLTLFTGRPLTLNWEQEHVPAILNVWFGGSEAAYAIGDVLFGDVNPSGKLTMTFPKNVGQIPLFYNHKNTGRPLAEGKWFEKFRSNYLDVDNEPLYPFGYGLSYTNFQYSDIALSTPTLGKDGSVTAVVTVTNTGKYDGAEVVQLYIRDLVGSITRPVRELKGFNKIFLRAGESKTVSFTITRDLLRFYDYDMNYVAEPGDFNIMIGGNSQTVKTAKLTLK
;
A
#
# COMPACT_ATOMS: atom_id res chain seq x y z
N SER A 1 -45.52 -48.01 -17.35
CA SER A 1 -44.33 -47.31 -17.87
C SER A 1 -43.64 -46.56 -16.71
N LEU A 2 -42.65 -47.22 -16.15
CA LEU A 2 -41.74 -46.63 -15.16
C LEU A 2 -40.57 -45.97 -15.93
N LEU A 3 -40.37 -44.66 -15.79
CA LEU A 3 -39.17 -43.99 -16.19
C LEU A 3 -38.20 -43.89 -15.01
N LEU A 4 -37.08 -44.61 -15.11
CA LEU A 4 -35.94 -44.47 -14.20
C LEU A 4 -35.18 -43.18 -14.62
N MET A 5 -35.16 -42.21 -13.71
CA MET A 5 -34.27 -41.05 -13.74
C MET A 5 -32.96 -41.46 -13.04
N GLY A 6 -31.91 -41.70 -13.83
CA GLY A 6 -30.56 -41.95 -13.30
C GLY A 6 -29.93 -40.63 -12.87
N ALA A 7 -29.74 -40.42 -11.60
CA ALA A 7 -28.92 -39.31 -11.05
C ALA A 7 -27.44 -39.67 -11.23
N LEU A 8 -26.74 -38.98 -12.11
CA LEU A 8 -25.29 -38.94 -12.16
C LEU A 8 -24.77 -38.16 -10.95
N ILE A 9 -24.36 -38.87 -9.90
CA ILE A 9 -23.58 -38.31 -8.80
C ILE A 9 -22.16 -38.13 -9.34
N GLY A 10 -21.81 -36.88 -9.68
CA GLY A 10 -20.43 -36.51 -9.93
C GLY A 10 -19.61 -36.67 -8.67
N ILE A 11 -18.80 -37.72 -8.59
CA ILE A 11 -17.81 -37.93 -7.53
C ILE A 11 -16.70 -36.90 -7.80
N SER A 12 -16.76 -35.75 -7.13
CA SER A 12 -15.60 -34.89 -6.97
C SER A 12 -14.57 -35.65 -6.14
N THR A 13 -13.51 -36.10 -6.77
CA THR A 13 -12.36 -36.66 -6.09
C THR A 13 -11.72 -35.51 -5.26
N VAL A 14 -12.08 -35.46 -3.98
CA VAL A 14 -11.32 -34.67 -3.01
C VAL A 14 -9.93 -35.30 -2.96
N GLN A 15 -8.97 -34.64 -3.57
CA GLN A 15 -7.57 -35.03 -3.51
C GLN A 15 -7.15 -35.01 -2.03
N ALA A 16 -6.76 -36.17 -1.49
CA ALA A 16 -6.38 -36.28 -0.10
C ALA A 16 -5.30 -35.29 0.26
N GLN A 17 -5.48 -34.62 1.38
CA GLN A 17 -4.55 -33.60 1.89
C GLN A 17 -3.16 -34.24 2.08
N LYS A 18 -2.17 -33.84 1.28
CA LYS A 18 -0.79 -34.30 1.47
C LYS A 18 -0.28 -33.74 2.81
N SER A 19 0.21 -34.63 3.67
CA SER A 19 0.68 -34.24 5.00
C SER A 19 2.02 -33.48 4.92
N PRO A 20 2.38 -32.69 5.94
CA PRO A 20 3.74 -32.09 6.02
C PRO A 20 4.85 -33.14 5.88
N GLN A 21 4.64 -34.36 6.40
CA GLN A 21 5.57 -35.49 6.26
C GLN A 21 5.72 -35.98 4.82
N ASP A 22 4.69 -35.82 3.97
CA ASP A 22 4.80 -36.14 2.54
C ASP A 22 5.67 -35.13 1.82
N MET A 23 5.54 -33.84 2.15
CA MET A 23 6.37 -32.77 1.66
C MET A 23 7.85 -33.01 2.03
N ASP A 24 8.12 -33.26 3.30
CA ASP A 24 9.49 -33.51 3.79
C ASP A 24 10.13 -34.70 3.09
N ARG A 25 9.43 -35.85 2.98
CA ARG A 25 9.94 -37.04 2.28
C ARG A 25 10.25 -36.76 0.80
N PHE A 26 9.36 -36.00 0.12
CA PHE A 26 9.55 -35.66 -1.29
C PHE A 26 10.77 -34.75 -1.46
N ILE A 27 10.89 -33.69 -0.67
CA ILE A 27 11.98 -32.73 -0.77
C ILE A 27 13.31 -33.36 -0.39
N ASP A 28 13.38 -34.18 0.64
CA ASP A 28 14.58 -34.94 1.02
C ASP A 28 15.08 -35.84 -0.12
N ALA A 29 14.16 -36.54 -0.77
CA ALA A 29 14.48 -37.40 -1.90
C ALA A 29 14.98 -36.61 -3.11
N LEU A 30 14.40 -35.43 -3.38
CA LEU A 30 14.84 -34.53 -4.46
C LEU A 30 16.21 -33.94 -4.15
N MET A 31 16.42 -33.41 -2.96
CA MET A 31 17.69 -32.78 -2.54
C MET A 31 18.88 -33.74 -2.54
N LYS A 32 18.64 -35.04 -2.29
CA LYS A 32 19.69 -36.09 -2.42
C LYS A 32 20.18 -36.27 -3.85
N LYS A 33 19.36 -35.96 -4.86
CA LYS A 33 19.70 -36.05 -6.29
C LYS A 33 20.38 -34.80 -6.83
N MET A 34 20.25 -33.64 -6.12
CA MET A 34 20.77 -32.36 -6.56
C MET A 34 22.27 -32.27 -6.34
N THR A 35 22.96 -31.69 -7.33
CA THR A 35 24.35 -31.22 -7.16
C THR A 35 24.38 -29.95 -6.30
N VAL A 36 25.58 -29.54 -5.87
CA VAL A 36 25.74 -28.29 -5.12
C VAL A 36 25.35 -27.08 -5.98
N GLU A 37 25.74 -27.10 -7.26
CA GLU A 37 25.43 -26.07 -8.24
C GLU A 37 23.92 -25.93 -8.43
N GLU A 38 23.19 -27.04 -8.56
CA GLU A 38 21.74 -27.03 -8.71
C GLU A 38 21.04 -26.50 -7.45
N LYS A 39 21.57 -26.79 -6.23
CA LYS A 39 21.07 -26.19 -4.99
C LYS A 39 21.27 -24.70 -4.94
N ILE A 40 22.45 -24.20 -5.34
CA ILE A 40 22.72 -22.77 -5.48
C ILE A 40 21.80 -22.15 -6.54
N GLY A 41 21.55 -22.85 -7.65
CA GLY A 41 20.66 -22.42 -8.71
C GLY A 41 19.22 -22.13 -8.22
N GLN A 42 18.71 -22.90 -7.25
CA GLN A 42 17.38 -22.62 -6.68
C GLN A 42 17.30 -21.28 -5.93
N LEU A 43 18.44 -20.74 -5.51
CA LEU A 43 18.54 -19.47 -4.81
C LEU A 43 18.67 -18.25 -5.75
N ASN A 44 18.66 -18.47 -7.06
CA ASN A 44 18.89 -17.43 -8.07
C ASN A 44 17.57 -16.96 -8.68
N LEU A 45 17.31 -15.64 -8.63
CA LEU A 45 16.13 -14.99 -9.18
C LEU A 45 16.55 -13.90 -10.19
N PRO A 46 16.88 -14.27 -11.44
CA PRO A 46 17.17 -13.30 -12.47
C PRO A 46 15.92 -12.60 -13.00
N VAL A 47 16.12 -11.38 -13.54
CA VAL A 47 15.10 -10.62 -14.24
C VAL A 47 15.07 -10.96 -15.73
N THR A 48 13.87 -11.04 -16.32
CA THR A 48 13.67 -11.20 -17.76
C THR A 48 12.34 -10.58 -18.18
N GLY A 49 12.20 -10.29 -19.50
CA GLY A 49 10.97 -9.70 -20.05
C GLY A 49 11.10 -8.21 -20.35
N ASP A 50 9.95 -7.59 -20.69
CA ASP A 50 9.90 -6.20 -21.15
C ASP A 50 9.60 -5.20 -20.02
N ILE A 51 9.25 -5.70 -18.83
CA ILE A 51 8.96 -4.89 -17.65
C ILE A 51 10.28 -4.55 -16.97
N THR A 52 10.57 -3.26 -16.84
CA THR A 52 11.78 -2.75 -16.19
C THR A 52 11.43 -2.15 -14.85
N THR A 53 11.96 -2.73 -13.77
CA THR A 53 11.80 -2.25 -12.39
C THR A 53 13.13 -1.87 -11.73
N GLY A 54 14.24 -1.94 -12.48
CA GLY A 54 15.58 -1.58 -12.03
C GLY A 54 16.53 -1.50 -13.20
N GLN A 55 17.80 -1.11 -12.96
CA GLN A 55 18.78 -0.87 -14.03
C GLN A 55 19.66 -2.07 -14.35
N ALA A 56 19.85 -3.00 -13.40
CA ALA A 56 20.62 -4.20 -13.63
C ALA A 56 19.87 -5.19 -14.54
N LYS A 57 20.62 -5.91 -15.37
CA LYS A 57 20.09 -6.90 -16.32
C LYS A 57 20.75 -8.25 -16.08
N SER A 58 19.99 -9.31 -16.24
CA SER A 58 20.53 -10.68 -16.21
C SER A 58 20.91 -11.16 -17.62
N SER A 59 21.96 -11.95 -17.71
CA SER A 59 22.46 -12.51 -18.96
C SER A 59 22.30 -14.03 -19.02
N ASP A 60 22.22 -14.57 -20.23
CA ASP A 60 22.21 -16.03 -20.49
C ASP A 60 21.15 -16.82 -19.69
N VAL A 61 20.00 -16.20 -19.42
CA VAL A 61 18.97 -16.75 -18.53
C VAL A 61 18.49 -18.13 -19.04
N ALA A 62 18.24 -18.29 -20.33
CA ALA A 62 17.79 -19.56 -20.91
C ALA A 62 18.81 -20.69 -20.66
N ALA A 63 20.09 -20.43 -20.90
CA ALA A 63 21.15 -21.42 -20.67
C ALA A 63 21.32 -21.76 -19.18
N LYS A 64 21.10 -20.78 -18.27
CA LYS A 64 21.10 -21.01 -16.83
C LYS A 64 19.93 -21.90 -16.41
N ILE A 65 18.74 -21.70 -17.00
CA ILE A 65 17.54 -22.54 -16.75
C ILE A 65 17.81 -24.00 -17.14
N GLU A 66 18.33 -24.24 -18.36
CA GLU A 66 18.64 -25.61 -18.82
C GLU A 66 19.65 -26.33 -17.92
N LYS A 67 20.57 -25.59 -17.31
CA LYS A 67 21.56 -26.11 -16.34
C LYS A 67 21.01 -26.27 -14.91
N GLY A 68 19.75 -25.89 -14.66
CA GLY A 68 19.17 -25.91 -13.31
C GLY A 68 19.70 -24.83 -12.37
N LEU A 69 20.19 -23.71 -12.91
CA LEU A 69 20.80 -22.60 -12.16
C LEU A 69 19.84 -21.42 -11.93
N VAL A 70 18.52 -21.67 -11.97
CA VAL A 70 17.48 -20.65 -11.76
C VAL A 70 16.38 -21.24 -10.89
N GLY A 71 16.03 -20.56 -9.81
CA GLY A 71 14.93 -20.94 -8.92
C GLY A 71 13.60 -20.30 -9.30
N GLY A 72 13.62 -19.09 -9.83
CA GLY A 72 12.48 -18.35 -10.30
C GLY A 72 12.88 -17.25 -11.28
N LEU A 73 11.90 -16.60 -11.86
CA LEU A 73 12.05 -15.44 -12.74
C LEU A 73 11.05 -14.37 -12.35
N PHE A 74 11.34 -13.11 -12.64
CA PHE A 74 10.34 -12.06 -12.47
C PHE A 74 10.30 -11.07 -13.65
N ASN A 75 9.20 -10.28 -13.71
CA ASN A 75 8.91 -9.31 -14.77
C ASN A 75 8.69 -9.91 -16.17
N LEU A 76 8.36 -11.19 -16.25
CA LEU A 76 7.90 -11.82 -17.49
C LEU A 76 6.36 -11.79 -17.51
N LYS A 77 5.78 -11.12 -18.51
CA LYS A 77 4.32 -11.03 -18.74
C LYS A 77 3.91 -11.89 -19.94
N GLY A 78 2.74 -12.52 -19.85
CA GLY A 78 2.14 -13.33 -20.89
C GLY A 78 2.23 -14.83 -20.62
N VAL A 79 1.08 -15.46 -20.45
CA VAL A 79 0.98 -16.90 -20.11
C VAL A 79 1.66 -17.80 -21.15
N ASP A 80 1.61 -17.45 -22.43
CA ASP A 80 2.28 -18.23 -23.51
C ASP A 80 3.80 -18.21 -23.30
N ARG A 81 4.39 -17.05 -23.04
CA ARG A 81 5.83 -16.88 -22.77
C ARG A 81 6.24 -17.60 -21.49
N ILE A 82 5.43 -17.48 -20.42
CA ILE A 82 5.67 -18.17 -19.16
C ILE A 82 5.61 -19.69 -19.36
N LEU A 83 4.65 -20.20 -20.14
CA LEU A 83 4.54 -21.61 -20.47
C LEU A 83 5.80 -22.12 -21.21
N GLU A 84 6.30 -21.38 -22.20
CA GLU A 84 7.53 -21.73 -22.93
C GLU A 84 8.73 -21.83 -22.00
N VAL A 85 8.91 -20.85 -21.11
CA VAL A 85 10.02 -20.82 -20.14
C VAL A 85 9.86 -21.93 -19.09
N GLN A 86 8.64 -22.21 -18.64
CA GLN A 86 8.39 -23.31 -17.70
C GLN A 86 8.69 -24.66 -18.33
N LYS A 87 8.35 -24.87 -19.62
CA LYS A 87 8.73 -26.07 -20.37
C LYS A 87 10.26 -26.22 -20.47
N LEU A 88 10.98 -25.12 -20.70
CA LEU A 88 12.44 -25.15 -20.72
C LEU A 88 13.00 -25.69 -19.41
N ALA A 89 12.48 -25.22 -18.27
CA ALA A 89 12.91 -25.69 -16.95
C ALA A 89 12.53 -27.16 -16.69
N VAL A 90 11.31 -27.56 -17.01
CA VAL A 90 10.77 -28.87 -16.69
C VAL A 90 11.28 -29.97 -17.63
N GLU A 91 11.38 -29.67 -18.94
CA GLU A 91 11.66 -30.68 -19.98
C GLU A 91 13.14 -30.72 -20.38
N LYS A 92 13.91 -29.64 -20.17
CA LYS A 92 15.31 -29.55 -20.60
C LYS A 92 16.32 -29.59 -19.47
N SER A 93 15.95 -29.19 -18.25
CA SER A 93 16.86 -29.35 -17.12
C SER A 93 16.91 -30.79 -16.60
N ARG A 94 18.03 -31.17 -15.98
CA ARG A 94 18.27 -32.56 -15.53
C ARG A 94 17.24 -33.09 -14.52
N LEU A 95 16.74 -32.23 -13.63
CA LEU A 95 15.83 -32.61 -12.56
C LEU A 95 14.39 -32.17 -12.80
N GLY A 96 14.13 -31.38 -13.81
CA GLY A 96 12.79 -30.90 -14.16
C GLY A 96 12.12 -30.08 -13.04
N ILE A 97 12.90 -29.32 -12.26
CA ILE A 97 12.36 -28.52 -11.16
C ILE A 97 11.66 -27.28 -11.76
N PRO A 98 10.36 -27.06 -11.48
CA PRO A 98 9.62 -25.91 -12.00
C PRO A 98 10.13 -24.59 -11.41
N LEU A 99 9.93 -23.50 -12.16
CA LEU A 99 10.27 -22.13 -11.73
C LEU A 99 9.13 -21.47 -10.97
N LEU A 100 9.47 -20.52 -10.09
CA LEU A 100 8.56 -19.49 -9.58
C LEU A 100 8.52 -18.33 -10.58
N PHE A 101 7.35 -17.73 -10.81
CA PHE A 101 7.21 -16.53 -11.62
C PHE A 101 6.68 -15.39 -10.75
N GLY A 102 7.54 -14.39 -10.52
CA GLY A 102 7.26 -13.24 -9.67
C GLY A 102 6.94 -11.97 -10.48
N MET A 103 6.16 -11.08 -9.87
CA MET A 103 5.90 -9.74 -10.39
C MET A 103 5.45 -8.79 -9.29
N ASP A 104 5.70 -7.48 -9.45
CA ASP A 104 5.18 -6.43 -8.59
C ASP A 104 3.69 -6.18 -8.87
N VAL A 105 2.82 -7.01 -8.29
CA VAL A 105 1.36 -6.87 -8.35
C VAL A 105 0.92 -6.14 -7.07
N ILE A 106 1.21 -4.84 -6.97
CA ILE A 106 1.12 -4.07 -5.72
C ILE A 106 -0.31 -3.66 -5.41
N HIS A 107 -1.05 -3.14 -6.40
CA HIS A 107 -2.44 -2.72 -6.24
C HIS A 107 -3.30 -3.05 -7.47
N GLY A 108 -3.11 -4.24 -8.02
CA GLY A 108 -3.82 -4.76 -9.18
C GLY A 108 -2.87 -5.29 -10.25
N TYR A 109 -3.43 -5.99 -11.24
CA TYR A 109 -2.70 -6.53 -12.39
C TYR A 109 -3.01 -5.72 -13.66
N GLU A 110 -4.09 -6.02 -14.39
CA GLU A 110 -4.62 -5.15 -15.45
C GLU A 110 -5.83 -4.35 -14.98
N THR A 111 -6.63 -4.88 -14.06
CA THR A 111 -7.54 -4.09 -13.26
C THR A 111 -6.74 -3.45 -12.13
N ILE A 112 -6.46 -2.15 -12.26
CA ILE A 112 -5.69 -1.40 -11.28
C ILE A 112 -6.65 -0.75 -10.28
N PHE A 113 -6.41 -1.02 -8.99
CA PHE A 113 -7.07 -0.37 -7.86
C PHE A 113 -6.35 0.93 -7.47
N PRO A 114 -6.90 1.75 -6.58
CA PRO A 114 -6.16 2.89 -6.03
C PRO A 114 -4.80 2.48 -5.50
N ILE A 115 -3.83 3.40 -5.54
CA ILE A 115 -2.55 3.17 -4.87
C ILE A 115 -2.78 2.74 -3.41
N PRO A 116 -1.88 1.95 -2.79
CA PRO A 116 -2.09 1.43 -1.43
C PRO A 116 -2.42 2.49 -0.39
N LEU A 117 -1.83 3.68 -0.44
CA LEU A 117 -2.20 4.80 0.43
C LEU A 117 -3.66 5.24 0.23
N GLY A 118 -4.17 5.23 -1.01
CA GLY A 118 -5.58 5.46 -1.31
C GLY A 118 -6.45 4.31 -0.81
N LEU A 119 -6.08 3.05 -1.08
CA LEU A 119 -6.80 1.86 -0.60
C LEU A 119 -6.96 1.88 0.93
N SER A 120 -5.92 2.24 1.67
CA SER A 120 -5.96 2.33 3.13
C SER A 120 -7.04 3.31 3.62
N CYS A 121 -7.27 4.40 2.87
CA CYS A 121 -8.29 5.41 3.19
C CYS A 121 -9.73 4.89 3.10
N THR A 122 -9.97 3.70 2.54
CA THR A 122 -11.28 3.04 2.60
C THR A 122 -11.65 2.57 4.00
N TRP A 123 -10.68 2.23 4.84
CA TRP A 123 -10.86 1.57 6.16
C TRP A 123 -11.77 0.33 6.09
N ASP A 124 -11.81 -0.32 4.94
CA ASP A 124 -12.64 -1.49 4.65
C ASP A 124 -11.76 -2.69 4.31
N MET A 125 -11.52 -3.54 5.30
CA MET A 125 -10.63 -4.70 5.15
C MET A 125 -11.17 -5.70 4.13
N ALA A 126 -12.49 -5.83 4.01
CA ALA A 126 -13.10 -6.72 3.01
C ALA A 126 -12.89 -6.18 1.57
N ALA A 127 -12.94 -4.87 1.38
CA ALA A 127 -12.64 -4.24 0.10
C ALA A 127 -11.17 -4.39 -0.28
N ILE A 128 -10.25 -4.26 0.70
CA ILE A 128 -8.80 -4.44 0.52
C ILE A 128 -8.48 -5.90 0.19
N GLU A 129 -9.03 -6.87 0.94
CA GLU A 129 -8.90 -8.30 0.64
C GLU A 129 -9.42 -8.62 -0.76
N LYS A 130 -10.59 -8.08 -1.14
CA LYS A 130 -11.17 -8.26 -2.48
C LYS A 130 -10.26 -7.70 -3.58
N SER A 131 -9.62 -6.54 -3.38
CA SER A 131 -8.69 -5.97 -4.35
C SER A 131 -7.48 -6.88 -4.59
N ALA A 132 -6.89 -7.42 -3.52
CA ALA A 132 -5.79 -8.38 -3.60
C ALA A 132 -6.24 -9.72 -4.21
N ARG A 133 -7.46 -10.17 -3.91
CA ARG A 133 -8.04 -11.39 -4.52
C ARG A 133 -8.19 -11.26 -6.03
N ILE A 134 -8.73 -10.13 -6.52
CA ILE A 134 -8.87 -9.85 -7.96
C ILE A 134 -7.49 -9.76 -8.61
N ALA A 135 -6.54 -9.08 -7.98
CA ALA A 135 -5.17 -9.01 -8.45
C ALA A 135 -4.53 -10.40 -8.61
N ALA A 136 -4.75 -11.30 -7.65
CA ALA A 136 -4.27 -12.67 -7.71
C ALA A 136 -4.93 -13.49 -8.83
N ILE A 137 -6.24 -13.35 -9.03
CA ILE A 137 -6.98 -14.02 -10.12
C ILE A 137 -6.39 -13.60 -11.46
N GLU A 138 -6.20 -12.31 -11.69
CA GLU A 138 -5.69 -11.79 -12.97
C GLU A 138 -4.22 -12.16 -13.20
N ALA A 139 -3.36 -11.95 -12.19
CA ALA A 139 -1.94 -12.28 -12.29
C ALA A 139 -1.71 -13.78 -12.54
N SER A 140 -2.43 -14.64 -11.81
CA SER A 140 -2.34 -16.09 -11.98
C SER A 140 -2.91 -16.57 -13.32
N ALA A 141 -3.88 -15.87 -13.87
CA ALA A 141 -4.41 -16.15 -15.21
C ALA A 141 -3.36 -15.91 -16.30
N ASP A 142 -2.43 -15.00 -16.06
CA ASP A 142 -1.30 -14.70 -16.95
C ASP A 142 -0.01 -15.45 -16.60
N GLY A 143 -0.08 -16.41 -15.66
CA GLY A 143 1.01 -17.34 -15.34
C GLY A 143 1.84 -16.95 -14.11
N ILE A 144 1.56 -15.82 -13.45
CA ILE A 144 2.28 -15.37 -12.26
C ILE A 144 1.88 -16.22 -11.05
N SER A 145 2.84 -16.70 -10.29
CA SER A 145 2.63 -17.53 -9.10
C SER A 145 3.04 -16.85 -7.79
N TRP A 146 3.66 -15.67 -7.87
CA TRP A 146 4.26 -14.97 -6.74
C TRP A 146 4.20 -13.45 -6.95
N THR A 147 3.79 -12.69 -5.93
CA THR A 147 3.80 -11.22 -5.96
C THR A 147 4.71 -10.63 -4.90
N PHE A 148 5.32 -9.47 -5.18
CA PHE A 148 6.13 -8.70 -4.23
C PHE A 148 5.25 -7.68 -3.46
N SER A 149 4.18 -8.18 -2.84
CA SER A 149 3.17 -7.44 -2.09
C SER A 149 2.63 -8.30 -0.94
N PRO A 150 2.22 -7.71 0.21
CA PRO A 150 2.03 -6.28 0.48
C PRO A 150 3.32 -5.55 0.90
N MET A 151 3.36 -4.25 0.58
CA MET A 151 4.31 -3.32 1.16
C MET A 151 3.70 -2.75 2.44
N VAL A 152 4.38 -2.92 3.57
CA VAL A 152 3.83 -2.63 4.91
C VAL A 152 4.68 -1.65 5.72
N ASP A 153 5.62 -0.98 5.08
CA ASP A 153 6.48 0.01 5.72
C ASP A 153 5.64 1.16 6.29
N ILE A 154 5.73 1.37 7.59
CA ILE A 154 5.14 2.54 8.23
C ILE A 154 6.01 3.75 7.90
N SER A 155 5.38 4.82 7.40
CA SER A 155 6.05 6.08 7.09
C SER A 155 5.41 7.26 7.80
N ARG A 156 6.26 8.15 8.31
CA ARG A 156 5.88 9.40 8.98
C ARG A 156 6.49 10.63 8.31
N ASP A 157 7.11 10.41 7.15
CA ASP A 157 7.72 11.46 6.36
C ASP A 157 7.15 11.46 4.93
N PRO A 158 6.23 12.36 4.61
CA PRO A 158 5.62 12.43 3.28
C PRO A 158 6.59 12.87 2.17
N ARG A 159 7.83 13.26 2.51
CA ARG A 159 8.88 13.52 1.51
C ARG A 159 9.33 12.24 0.84
N TRP A 160 9.25 11.08 1.52
CA TRP A 160 9.56 9.79 0.93
C TRP A 160 8.53 9.41 -0.15
N GLY A 161 9.01 9.09 -1.35
CA GLY A 161 8.12 8.81 -2.49
C GLY A 161 7.28 7.56 -2.31
N ARG A 162 7.83 6.54 -1.65
CA ARG A 162 7.18 5.24 -1.47
C ARG A 162 6.07 5.22 -0.41
N VAL A 163 5.76 6.35 0.24
CA VAL A 163 4.52 6.45 1.05
C VAL A 163 3.27 6.07 0.25
N SER A 164 3.30 6.26 -1.07
CA SER A 164 2.23 5.87 -1.99
C SER A 164 1.96 4.37 -2.03
N GLU A 165 2.95 3.54 -1.68
CA GLU A 165 2.90 2.08 -1.75
C GLU A 165 2.45 1.41 -0.45
N GLY A 166 2.37 2.16 0.67
CA GLY A 166 2.04 1.67 2.00
C GLY A 166 0.68 2.13 2.50
N SER A 167 0.38 1.76 3.75
CA SER A 167 -0.89 2.06 4.43
C SER A 167 -0.86 3.32 5.30
N GLY A 168 0.21 4.12 5.23
CA GLY A 168 0.36 5.36 5.98
C GLY A 168 1.17 5.21 7.28
N GLU A 169 0.74 5.91 8.35
CA GLU A 169 1.58 6.14 9.55
C GLU A 169 1.25 5.24 10.75
N ASP A 170 0.14 4.50 10.70
CA ASP A 170 -0.36 3.76 11.85
C ASP A 170 -0.07 2.24 11.78
N PRO A 171 0.63 1.66 12.79
CA PRO A 171 0.97 0.25 12.77
C PRO A 171 -0.22 -0.69 12.97
N PHE A 172 -1.26 -0.30 13.72
CA PHE A 172 -2.43 -1.16 13.95
C PHE A 172 -3.26 -1.31 12.68
N LEU A 173 -3.56 -0.20 12.00
CA LEU A 173 -4.24 -0.22 10.70
C LEU A 173 -3.39 -0.93 9.64
N GLY A 174 -2.07 -0.64 9.61
CA GLY A 174 -1.12 -1.28 8.71
C GLY A 174 -1.10 -2.80 8.88
N GLY A 175 -1.15 -3.30 10.12
CA GLY A 175 -1.25 -4.73 10.41
C GLY A 175 -2.53 -5.37 9.89
N ALA A 176 -3.68 -4.72 10.11
CA ALA A 176 -4.97 -5.19 9.60
C ALA A 176 -5.00 -5.25 8.06
N ILE A 177 -4.43 -4.24 7.39
CA ILE A 177 -4.31 -4.18 5.93
C ILE A 177 -3.36 -5.27 5.42
N ALA A 178 -2.22 -5.48 6.09
CA ALA A 178 -1.27 -6.53 5.72
C ALA A 178 -1.92 -7.92 5.73
N GLN A 179 -2.69 -8.25 6.78
CA GLN A 179 -3.44 -9.50 6.87
C GLN A 179 -4.47 -9.63 5.76
N ALA A 180 -5.28 -8.58 5.52
CA ALA A 180 -6.30 -8.60 4.47
C ALA A 180 -5.69 -8.83 3.08
N MET A 181 -4.55 -8.21 2.77
CA MET A 181 -3.87 -8.41 1.50
C MET A 181 -3.28 -9.82 1.36
N VAL A 182 -2.64 -10.36 2.40
CA VAL A 182 -2.14 -11.75 2.37
C VAL A 182 -3.28 -12.74 2.14
N TYR A 183 -4.41 -12.57 2.84
CA TYR A 183 -5.60 -13.41 2.65
C TYR A 183 -6.17 -13.27 1.23
N GLY A 184 -6.21 -12.08 0.67
CA GLY A 184 -6.63 -11.85 -0.70
C GLY A 184 -5.75 -12.57 -1.72
N TYR A 185 -4.43 -12.51 -1.59
CA TYR A 185 -3.52 -13.18 -2.51
C TYR A 185 -3.49 -14.70 -2.32
N GLN A 186 -3.40 -15.21 -1.10
CA GLN A 186 -3.10 -16.60 -0.80
C GLN A 186 -4.31 -17.44 -0.39
N GLY A 187 -5.45 -16.80 -0.07
CA GLY A 187 -6.61 -17.43 0.56
C GLY A 187 -6.63 -17.22 2.09
N ALA A 188 -7.83 -17.05 2.66
CA ALA A 188 -8.01 -16.72 4.07
C ALA A 188 -7.84 -17.92 5.03
N ASN A 189 -7.97 -19.15 4.54
CA ASN A 189 -7.79 -20.34 5.37
C ASN A 189 -6.33 -20.78 5.36
N LEU A 190 -5.60 -20.56 6.45
CA LEU A 190 -4.18 -20.90 6.60
C LEU A 190 -3.84 -22.36 6.22
N GLN A 191 -4.76 -23.31 6.45
CA GLN A 191 -4.53 -24.73 6.12
C GLN A 191 -4.68 -25.03 4.62
N ASP A 192 -5.36 -24.15 3.88
CA ASP A 192 -5.71 -24.34 2.47
C ASP A 192 -5.12 -23.27 1.53
N GLN A 193 -4.27 -22.37 2.03
CA GLN A 193 -3.61 -21.36 1.22
C GLN A 193 -2.81 -21.96 0.05
N LEU A 194 -2.79 -21.25 -1.08
CA LEU A 194 -2.01 -21.55 -2.30
C LEU A 194 -2.40 -22.85 -3.03
N ARG A 195 -3.55 -23.42 -2.71
CA ARG A 195 -4.01 -24.67 -3.36
C ARG A 195 -4.67 -24.44 -4.71
N ARG A 196 -5.35 -23.32 -4.86
CA ARG A 196 -6.08 -23.00 -6.08
C ARG A 196 -5.14 -22.44 -7.13
N ASN A 197 -5.52 -22.54 -8.40
CA ASN A 197 -4.72 -21.96 -9.51
C ASN A 197 -4.97 -20.46 -9.73
N ASP A 198 -5.82 -19.86 -8.90
CA ASP A 198 -6.11 -18.42 -8.87
C ASP A 198 -5.58 -17.72 -7.60
N GLU A 199 -4.81 -18.45 -6.78
CA GLU A 199 -4.08 -17.95 -5.62
C GLU A 199 -2.59 -17.83 -5.96
N ILE A 200 -1.94 -16.76 -5.50
CA ILE A 200 -0.51 -16.51 -5.69
C ILE A 200 0.17 -16.26 -4.34
N MET A 201 1.43 -16.60 -4.24
CA MET A 201 2.21 -16.37 -3.03
C MET A 201 2.43 -14.88 -2.81
N ALA A 202 2.19 -14.39 -1.59
CA ALA A 202 2.48 -13.03 -1.16
C ALA A 202 3.93 -12.90 -0.68
N CYS A 203 4.45 -11.67 -0.72
CA CYS A 203 5.76 -11.31 -0.18
C CYS A 203 5.64 -10.00 0.59
N VAL A 204 5.72 -10.06 1.92
CA VAL A 204 5.72 -8.84 2.72
C VAL A 204 7.05 -8.10 2.56
N LYS A 205 6.97 -6.78 2.36
CA LYS A 205 8.15 -5.93 2.12
C LYS A 205 7.99 -4.55 2.76
N HIS A 206 9.07 -3.84 3.00
CA HIS A 206 10.47 -4.25 2.92
C HIS A 206 11.00 -4.47 4.34
N PHE A 207 11.47 -5.66 4.64
CA PHE A 207 11.80 -6.08 6.01
C PHE A 207 13.24 -5.70 6.38
N ALA A 208 13.44 -4.63 7.21
CA ALA A 208 12.40 -3.86 7.88
C ALA A 208 12.77 -2.38 7.97
N LEU A 209 11.77 -1.57 8.37
CA LEU A 209 11.91 -0.14 8.72
C LEU A 209 12.20 0.80 7.54
N TYR A 210 12.08 0.38 6.30
CA TYR A 210 12.47 1.16 5.14
C TYR A 210 11.72 2.51 5.03
N GLY A 211 10.48 2.60 5.53
CA GLY A 211 9.70 3.84 5.59
C GLY A 211 10.17 4.88 6.60
N ALA A 212 11.22 4.57 7.37
CA ALA A 212 11.79 5.46 8.39
C ALA A 212 13.14 6.08 7.98
N GLY A 213 13.49 6.05 6.68
CA GLY A 213 14.71 6.65 6.15
C GLY A 213 14.86 8.12 6.52
N GLU A 214 16.08 8.53 6.95
CA GLU A 214 16.37 9.90 7.35
C GLU A 214 16.07 10.91 6.24
N ALA A 215 15.48 12.04 6.61
CA ALA A 215 15.08 13.14 5.73
C ALA A 215 14.06 12.74 4.64
N GLY A 216 13.34 11.62 4.78
CA GLY A 216 12.41 11.13 3.77
C GLY A 216 13.07 10.79 2.43
N ARG A 217 14.39 10.58 2.43
CA ARG A 217 15.15 10.26 1.23
C ARG A 217 15.18 8.75 1.03
N ASP A 218 14.88 8.31 -0.18
CA ASP A 218 14.90 6.90 -0.53
C ASP A 218 16.30 6.30 -0.39
N TYR A 219 16.40 5.01 -0.08
CA TYR A 219 17.66 4.28 0.14
C TYR A 219 18.55 4.84 1.25
N ASN A 220 17.99 5.63 2.18
CA ASN A 220 18.78 6.30 3.20
C ASN A 220 18.80 5.52 4.51
N THR A 221 19.76 5.90 5.36
CA THR A 221 19.99 5.37 6.70
C THR A 221 18.73 5.38 7.56
N VAL A 222 18.54 4.32 8.34
CA VAL A 222 17.54 4.22 9.39
C VAL A 222 18.21 4.03 10.73
N ASP A 223 17.95 4.94 11.68
CA ASP A 223 18.43 4.85 13.05
C ASP A 223 17.29 5.06 14.04
N MET A 224 17.03 4.06 14.87
CA MET A 224 16.08 4.15 15.97
C MET A 224 16.32 3.09 17.03
N SER A 225 15.87 3.35 18.27
CA SER A 225 15.93 2.36 19.34
C SER A 225 15.03 1.16 19.06
N ARG A 226 15.39 -0.02 19.56
CA ARG A 226 14.55 -1.24 19.48
C ARG A 226 13.16 -1.02 20.10
N ASN A 227 13.10 -0.27 21.20
CA ASN A 227 11.82 0.07 21.82
C ASN A 227 10.89 0.82 20.86
N ARG A 228 11.41 1.83 20.14
CA ARG A 228 10.64 2.56 19.13
C ARG A 228 10.27 1.65 17.96
N MET A 229 11.21 0.85 17.49
CA MET A 229 11.02 -0.10 16.39
C MET A 229 9.81 -1.00 16.65
N PHE A 230 9.77 -1.69 17.80
CA PHE A 230 8.69 -2.63 18.13
C PHE A 230 7.35 -1.96 18.45
N ASN A 231 7.35 -0.83 19.17
CA ASN A 231 6.11 -0.14 19.50
C ASN A 231 5.48 0.61 18.33
N GLU A 232 6.25 0.97 17.27
CA GLU A 232 5.80 1.96 16.30
C GLU A 232 5.90 1.51 14.84
N PHE A 233 6.66 0.43 14.51
CA PHE A 233 6.96 0.06 13.12
C PHE A 233 6.79 -1.43 12.78
N MET A 234 7.06 -2.35 13.72
CA MET A 234 7.23 -3.77 13.39
C MET A 234 5.92 -4.56 13.26
N TYR A 235 4.84 -4.09 13.89
CA TYR A 235 3.59 -4.87 13.94
C TYR A 235 3.02 -5.25 12.55
N PRO A 236 3.04 -4.42 11.50
CA PRO A 236 2.52 -4.84 10.20
C PRO A 236 3.25 -6.02 9.56
N TYR A 237 4.56 -6.16 9.79
CA TYR A 237 5.32 -7.32 9.33
C TYR A 237 4.95 -8.58 10.11
N GLU A 238 4.84 -8.48 11.44
CA GLU A 238 4.42 -9.58 12.31
C GLU A 238 3.01 -10.06 11.94
N ALA A 239 2.08 -9.13 11.73
CA ALA A 239 0.71 -9.42 11.29
C ALA A 239 0.66 -10.15 9.92
N ALA A 240 1.56 -9.82 8.98
CA ALA A 240 1.67 -10.56 7.72
C ALA A 240 2.20 -11.98 7.93
N VAL A 241 3.16 -12.17 8.86
CA VAL A 241 3.66 -13.51 9.23
C VAL A 241 2.55 -14.34 9.86
N GLU A 242 1.77 -13.78 10.80
CA GLU A 242 0.60 -14.41 11.41
C GLU A 242 -0.47 -14.81 10.37
N ALA A 243 -0.63 -14.01 9.31
CA ALA A 243 -1.51 -14.31 8.18
C ALA A 243 -0.98 -15.41 7.25
N GLY A 244 0.22 -15.94 7.50
CA GLY A 244 0.83 -17.03 6.74
C GLY A 244 1.50 -16.62 5.44
N VAL A 245 2.04 -15.39 5.36
CA VAL A 245 2.77 -14.92 4.16
C VAL A 245 3.86 -15.90 3.74
N GLY A 246 3.93 -16.23 2.44
CA GLY A 246 4.85 -17.25 1.92
C GLY A 246 6.29 -16.79 1.76
N SER A 247 6.54 -15.50 1.65
CA SER A 247 7.89 -14.93 1.51
C SER A 247 8.02 -13.55 2.14
N VAL A 248 9.25 -13.15 2.44
CA VAL A 248 9.63 -11.85 2.99
C VAL A 248 10.75 -11.27 2.15
N MET A 249 10.68 -9.99 1.80
CA MET A 249 11.73 -9.28 1.08
C MET A 249 12.54 -8.41 2.06
N ALA A 250 13.85 -8.64 2.13
CA ALA A 250 14.76 -7.83 2.94
C ALA A 250 14.89 -6.42 2.37
N SER A 251 14.93 -5.40 3.23
CA SER A 251 15.01 -4.00 2.83
C SER A 251 16.43 -3.56 2.43
N PHE A 252 16.53 -2.40 1.78
CA PHE A 252 17.80 -1.80 1.35
C PHE A 252 18.60 -1.17 2.48
N ASN A 253 17.91 -0.60 3.48
CA ASN A 253 18.55 0.16 4.56
C ASN A 253 19.28 -0.73 5.57
N GLU A 254 20.16 -0.12 6.35
CA GLU A 254 20.74 -0.73 7.53
C GLU A 254 19.89 -0.52 8.78
N ILE A 255 20.04 -1.41 9.75
CA ILE A 255 19.47 -1.33 11.10
C ILE A 255 20.61 -1.57 12.10
N ASP A 256 20.77 -0.65 13.06
CA ASP A 256 21.91 -0.67 13.98
C ASP A 256 23.27 -0.73 13.24
N GLY A 257 23.38 -0.07 12.07
CA GLY A 257 24.57 -0.04 11.21
C GLY A 257 24.83 -1.32 10.42
N ILE A 258 23.90 -2.30 10.41
CA ILE A 258 24.03 -3.55 9.65
C ILE A 258 22.98 -3.56 8.54
N PRO A 259 23.36 -3.66 7.24
CA PRO A 259 22.40 -3.79 6.15
C PRO A 259 21.40 -4.92 6.43
N ALA A 260 20.12 -4.67 6.22
CA ALA A 260 19.05 -5.63 6.53
C ALA A 260 19.28 -6.98 5.85
N THR A 261 19.75 -6.99 4.61
CA THR A 261 20.11 -8.20 3.84
C THR A 261 21.21 -9.04 4.51
N GLY A 262 22.09 -8.42 5.32
CA GLY A 262 23.15 -9.10 6.08
C GLY A 262 22.87 -9.24 7.58
N ASN A 263 21.72 -8.85 8.04
CA ASN A 263 21.39 -8.77 9.47
C ASN A 263 20.81 -10.08 10.02
N LYS A 264 21.69 -10.89 10.61
CA LYS A 264 21.30 -12.18 11.20
C LYS A 264 20.25 -12.05 12.30
N TRP A 265 20.39 -11.03 13.18
CA TRP A 265 19.41 -10.83 14.23
C TRP A 265 17.99 -10.60 13.64
N LEU A 266 17.91 -9.75 12.60
CA LEU A 266 16.64 -9.43 11.95
C LEU A 266 16.03 -10.67 11.24
N LEU A 267 16.82 -11.32 10.36
CA LEU A 267 16.31 -12.35 9.45
C LEU A 267 16.21 -13.75 10.09
N SER A 268 17.06 -14.06 11.07
CA SER A 268 17.06 -15.37 11.72
C SER A 268 16.52 -15.32 13.13
N ASP A 269 17.04 -14.45 14.00
CA ASP A 269 16.69 -14.53 15.43
C ASP A 269 15.30 -13.94 15.69
N LEU A 270 14.92 -12.82 15.06
CA LEU A 270 13.59 -12.23 15.16
C LEU A 270 12.59 -12.92 14.25
N LEU A 271 12.78 -12.83 12.94
CA LEU A 271 11.77 -13.27 11.95
C LEU A 271 11.44 -14.76 12.11
N ARG A 272 12.44 -15.60 12.23
CA ARG A 272 12.24 -17.04 12.35
C ARG A 272 12.18 -17.55 13.79
N GLY A 273 13.09 -17.07 14.64
CA GLY A 273 13.21 -17.54 16.01
C GLY A 273 12.08 -17.06 16.92
N GLN A 274 11.65 -15.81 16.80
CA GLN A 274 10.61 -15.23 17.65
C GLN A 274 9.22 -15.28 16.99
N TRP A 275 9.11 -14.91 15.71
CA TRP A 275 7.82 -14.89 15.00
C TRP A 275 7.46 -16.20 14.30
N GLY A 276 8.38 -17.16 14.23
CA GLY A 276 8.09 -18.48 13.66
C GLY A 276 7.87 -18.50 12.14
N PHE A 277 8.42 -17.55 11.40
CA PHE A 277 8.30 -17.52 9.95
C PHE A 277 8.91 -18.75 9.28
N GLU A 278 8.12 -19.49 8.52
CA GLU A 278 8.51 -20.73 7.84
C GLU A 278 8.80 -20.57 6.35
N GLY A 279 8.41 -19.46 5.73
CA GLY A 279 8.63 -19.19 4.31
C GLY A 279 10.09 -18.88 3.96
N PHE A 280 10.35 -18.35 2.79
CA PHE A 280 11.70 -17.96 2.38
C PHE A 280 11.90 -16.44 2.37
N VAL A 281 13.16 -16.02 2.53
CA VAL A 281 13.58 -14.61 2.43
C VAL A 281 14.24 -14.38 1.08
N VAL A 282 13.72 -13.41 0.33
CA VAL A 282 14.33 -12.89 -0.90
C VAL A 282 14.96 -11.53 -0.62
N THR A 283 16.04 -11.17 -1.32
CA THR A 283 16.53 -9.78 -1.29
C THR A 283 15.62 -8.86 -2.10
N ASP A 284 15.73 -7.56 -1.87
CA ASP A 284 15.28 -6.59 -2.86
C ASP A 284 16.24 -6.59 -4.09
N PHE A 285 15.89 -5.82 -5.12
CA PHE A 285 16.61 -5.73 -6.38
C PHE A 285 18.08 -5.36 -6.15
N THR A 286 19.01 -6.24 -6.53
CA THR A 286 20.46 -6.11 -6.29
C THR A 286 20.92 -6.01 -4.83
N GLY A 287 20.07 -6.32 -3.84
CA GLY A 287 20.32 -6.06 -2.42
C GLY A 287 21.57 -6.73 -1.83
N ILE A 288 22.05 -7.86 -2.39
CA ILE A 288 23.35 -8.44 -1.99
C ILE A 288 24.50 -7.55 -2.48
N ALA A 289 24.49 -7.18 -3.76
CA ALA A 289 25.57 -6.38 -4.36
C ALA A 289 25.66 -4.99 -3.73
N GLU A 290 24.55 -4.40 -3.31
CA GLU A 290 24.51 -3.08 -2.65
C GLU A 290 25.25 -3.06 -1.31
N MET A 291 25.37 -4.18 -0.62
CA MET A 291 26.21 -4.25 0.58
C MET A 291 27.71 -3.95 0.32
N ILE A 292 28.15 -3.99 -0.93
CA ILE A 292 29.52 -3.56 -1.32
C ILE A 292 29.64 -2.05 -1.10
N GLU A 293 28.64 -1.28 -1.53
CA GLU A 293 28.61 0.19 -1.35
C GLU A 293 28.42 0.59 0.11
N HIS A 294 27.78 -0.25 0.93
CA HIS A 294 27.77 -0.11 2.39
C HIS A 294 29.14 -0.35 3.04
N GLY A 295 30.16 -0.73 2.27
CA GLY A 295 31.51 -0.97 2.77
C GLY A 295 31.70 -2.28 3.53
N VAL A 296 30.81 -3.27 3.34
CA VAL A 296 30.83 -4.54 4.08
C VAL A 296 31.87 -5.51 3.53
N GLY A 297 32.12 -5.50 2.21
CA GLY A 297 33.11 -6.35 1.61
C GLY A 297 32.95 -6.53 0.09
N ASP A 298 33.70 -7.46 -0.50
CA ASP A 298 33.53 -7.85 -1.90
C ASP A 298 32.28 -8.74 -2.10
N LEU A 299 31.91 -9.00 -3.36
CA LEU A 299 30.72 -9.78 -3.71
C LEU A 299 30.71 -11.17 -3.04
N GLN A 300 31.85 -11.83 -2.90
CA GLN A 300 31.94 -13.13 -2.22
C GLN A 300 31.64 -12.99 -0.72
N THR A 301 32.17 -11.96 -0.08
CA THR A 301 31.99 -11.69 1.36
C THR A 301 30.52 -11.36 1.66
N VAL A 302 29.91 -10.43 0.91
CA VAL A 302 28.53 -10.02 1.13
C VAL A 302 27.54 -11.14 0.80
N SER A 303 27.80 -11.97 -0.22
CA SER A 303 26.97 -13.14 -0.53
C SER A 303 27.01 -14.18 0.59
N ALA A 304 28.20 -14.46 1.13
CA ALA A 304 28.33 -15.38 2.26
C ALA A 304 27.63 -14.83 3.52
N LEU A 305 27.74 -13.52 3.77
CA LEU A 305 27.05 -12.84 4.88
C LEU A 305 25.54 -12.95 4.75
N ALA A 306 24.99 -12.62 3.58
CA ALA A 306 23.55 -12.68 3.32
C ALA A 306 22.96 -14.08 3.55
N LEU A 307 23.57 -15.11 2.97
CA LEU A 307 23.13 -16.50 3.16
C LEU A 307 23.22 -16.95 4.63
N ASN A 308 24.30 -16.61 5.32
CA ASN A 308 24.50 -16.93 6.73
C ASN A 308 23.55 -16.13 7.65
N ALA A 309 23.10 -14.95 7.23
CA ALA A 309 22.12 -14.14 7.95
C ALA A 309 20.70 -14.70 7.81
N GLY A 310 20.39 -15.46 6.76
CA GLY A 310 19.08 -16.07 6.57
C GLY A 310 18.36 -15.70 5.27
N VAL A 311 19.04 -15.04 4.33
CA VAL A 311 18.55 -14.84 2.96
C VAL A 311 18.56 -16.19 2.23
N ASP A 312 17.46 -16.51 1.55
CA ASP A 312 17.28 -17.76 0.82
C ASP A 312 17.32 -17.57 -0.71
N MET A 313 17.04 -16.36 -1.23
CA MET A 313 17.00 -16.09 -2.67
C MET A 313 17.61 -14.72 -3.00
N ASP A 314 18.45 -14.68 -4.01
CA ASP A 314 19.19 -13.53 -4.51
C ASP A 314 18.48 -12.95 -5.74
N MET A 315 17.91 -11.74 -5.60
CA MET A 315 17.29 -11.03 -6.71
C MET A 315 18.34 -10.23 -7.48
N VAL A 316 18.67 -10.70 -8.68
CA VAL A 316 19.49 -10.03 -9.73
C VAL A 316 20.98 -9.85 -9.43
N SER A 317 21.44 -9.83 -8.19
CA SER A 317 22.87 -9.61 -7.88
C SER A 317 23.80 -10.66 -8.50
N GLU A 318 23.28 -11.87 -8.79
CA GLU A 318 24.08 -13.04 -9.22
C GLU A 318 25.23 -13.39 -8.25
N GLY A 319 25.14 -12.86 -7.02
CA GLY A 319 26.14 -13.05 -5.98
C GLY A 319 26.20 -14.51 -5.51
N PHE A 320 25.04 -15.16 -5.31
CA PHE A 320 24.99 -16.55 -4.90
C PHE A 320 25.53 -17.48 -5.98
N VAL A 321 25.05 -17.36 -7.22
CA VAL A 321 25.49 -18.20 -8.34
C VAL A 321 26.98 -17.97 -8.64
N GLY A 322 27.45 -16.74 -8.52
CA GLY A 322 28.87 -16.40 -8.85
C GLY A 322 29.89 -16.78 -7.78
N THR A 323 29.49 -16.89 -6.50
CA THR A 323 30.47 -16.93 -5.40
C THR A 323 30.31 -18.09 -4.40
N LEU A 324 29.11 -18.65 -4.22
CA LEU A 324 28.89 -19.63 -3.14
C LEU A 324 29.67 -20.92 -3.26
N MET A 325 29.93 -21.40 -4.47
CA MET A 325 30.80 -22.58 -4.66
C MET A 325 32.21 -22.37 -4.06
N LYS A 326 32.77 -21.18 -4.27
CA LYS A 326 34.06 -20.80 -3.69
C LYS A 326 33.94 -20.64 -2.17
N SER A 327 32.92 -19.98 -1.70
CA SER A 327 32.66 -19.74 -0.27
C SER A 327 32.50 -21.04 0.52
N ILE A 328 31.85 -22.06 -0.06
CA ILE A 328 31.73 -23.39 0.54
C ILE A 328 33.08 -24.10 0.63
N LYS A 329 33.88 -24.06 -0.46
CA LYS A 329 35.24 -24.65 -0.48
C LYS A 329 36.18 -24.00 0.55
N GLU A 330 36.02 -22.70 0.77
CA GLU A 330 36.79 -21.92 1.74
C GLU A 330 36.22 -21.98 3.18
N GLY A 331 35.09 -22.67 3.40
CA GLY A 331 34.46 -22.80 4.72
C GLY A 331 33.74 -21.56 5.22
N LYS A 332 33.57 -20.53 4.37
CA LYS A 332 32.82 -19.30 4.70
C LYS A 332 31.30 -19.55 4.80
N VAL A 333 30.81 -20.56 4.08
CA VAL A 333 29.41 -21.02 4.10
C VAL A 333 29.38 -22.52 4.36
N ARG A 334 28.53 -22.98 5.27
CA ARG A 334 28.34 -24.39 5.55
C ARG A 334 27.33 -25.02 4.59
N MET A 335 27.55 -26.27 4.19
CA MET A 335 26.58 -27.01 3.37
C MET A 335 25.18 -27.08 4.00
N GLY A 336 25.10 -27.14 5.33
CA GLY A 336 23.81 -27.11 6.04
C GLY A 336 23.03 -25.82 5.78
N THR A 337 23.71 -24.66 5.76
CA THR A 337 23.09 -23.35 5.46
C THR A 337 22.53 -23.33 4.04
N LEU A 338 23.33 -23.75 3.04
CA LEU A 338 22.87 -23.88 1.65
C LEU A 338 21.67 -24.83 1.53
N ASN A 339 21.74 -26.01 2.18
CA ASN A 339 20.64 -26.97 2.15
C ASN A 339 19.35 -26.40 2.74
N THR A 340 19.45 -25.63 3.82
CA THR A 340 18.28 -24.99 4.46
C THR A 340 17.64 -23.96 3.52
N ALA A 341 18.42 -23.09 2.89
CA ALA A 341 17.90 -22.11 1.95
C ALA A 341 17.25 -22.76 0.72
N CYS A 342 17.93 -23.74 0.11
CA CYS A 342 17.39 -24.52 -1.01
C CYS A 342 16.07 -25.21 -0.64
N ARG A 343 16.01 -25.85 0.54
CA ARG A 343 14.79 -26.52 1.04
C ARG A 343 13.59 -25.56 1.08
N ARG A 344 13.74 -24.35 1.61
CA ARG A 344 12.66 -23.36 1.71
C ARG A 344 12.09 -22.97 0.36
N ILE A 345 12.95 -22.82 -0.66
CA ILE A 345 12.50 -22.56 -2.03
C ILE A 345 11.72 -23.76 -2.59
N LEU A 346 12.18 -24.99 -2.34
CA LEU A 346 11.48 -26.20 -2.77
C LEU A 346 10.15 -26.40 -2.04
N GLU A 347 10.08 -26.06 -0.75
CA GLU A 347 8.84 -26.08 0.04
C GLU A 347 7.81 -25.09 -0.50
N ALA A 348 8.24 -23.88 -0.88
CA ALA A 348 7.38 -22.89 -1.52
C ALA A 348 6.79 -23.44 -2.85
N LYS A 349 7.61 -24.05 -3.70
CA LYS A 349 7.15 -24.69 -4.92
C LYS A 349 6.19 -25.85 -4.67
N TYR A 350 6.43 -26.63 -3.60
CA TYR A 350 5.56 -27.72 -3.21
C TYR A 350 4.19 -27.21 -2.72
N LYS A 351 4.18 -26.21 -1.84
CA LYS A 351 2.96 -25.56 -1.34
C LYS A 351 2.12 -24.97 -2.48
N LEU A 352 2.77 -24.38 -3.49
CA LEU A 352 2.11 -23.92 -4.73
C LEU A 352 1.58 -25.06 -5.62
N GLY A 353 1.90 -26.31 -5.31
CA GLY A 353 1.48 -27.48 -6.11
C GLY A 353 2.22 -27.66 -7.43
N LEU A 354 3.36 -26.99 -7.62
CA LEU A 354 4.11 -27.00 -8.88
C LEU A 354 4.78 -28.35 -9.16
N PHE A 355 5.07 -29.16 -8.15
CA PHE A 355 5.58 -30.52 -8.34
C PHE A 355 4.51 -31.52 -8.74
N ASP A 356 3.24 -31.25 -8.46
CA ASP A 356 2.12 -32.07 -8.92
C ASP A 356 1.69 -31.67 -10.34
N ASN A 357 1.68 -30.37 -10.60
CA ASN A 357 1.41 -29.81 -11.93
C ASN A 357 2.28 -28.57 -12.17
N PRO A 358 3.43 -28.70 -12.85
CA PRO A 358 4.32 -27.58 -13.12
C PRO A 358 3.69 -26.49 -14.00
N TYR A 359 2.61 -26.82 -14.72
CA TYR A 359 1.87 -25.91 -15.59
C TYR A 359 0.55 -25.41 -14.97
N LYS A 360 0.39 -25.53 -13.65
CA LYS A 360 -0.82 -25.14 -12.91
C LYS A 360 -1.34 -23.74 -13.26
N TYR A 361 -0.43 -22.79 -13.50
CA TYR A 361 -0.72 -21.41 -13.83
C TYR A 361 -0.67 -21.08 -15.33
N CYS A 362 -0.45 -22.08 -16.21
CA CYS A 362 -0.19 -21.89 -17.62
C CYS A 362 -1.40 -22.23 -18.53
N ASP A 363 -2.62 -21.99 -18.08
CA ASP A 363 -3.81 -22.14 -18.93
C ASP A 363 -3.97 -20.90 -19.84
N VAL A 364 -3.61 -21.05 -21.12
CA VAL A 364 -3.64 -19.98 -22.14
C VAL A 364 -5.04 -19.39 -22.41
N ASN A 365 -6.10 -20.04 -21.94
CA ASN A 365 -7.46 -19.54 -22.10
C ASN A 365 -7.91 -18.62 -20.95
N ARG A 366 -7.22 -18.66 -19.80
CA ARG A 366 -7.58 -17.87 -18.62
C ARG A 366 -7.48 -16.35 -18.85
N PRO A 367 -6.48 -15.80 -19.54
CA PRO A 367 -6.40 -14.34 -19.70
C PRO A 367 -7.66 -13.72 -20.29
N LYS A 368 -8.25 -14.35 -21.31
CA LYS A 368 -9.49 -13.86 -21.95
C LYS A 368 -10.72 -13.93 -21.04
N ARG A 369 -10.74 -14.86 -20.09
CA ARG A 369 -11.87 -15.10 -19.20
C ARG A 369 -11.75 -14.32 -17.89
N ASP A 370 -10.54 -14.22 -17.34
CA ASP A 370 -10.31 -13.85 -15.95
C ASP A 370 -9.64 -12.47 -15.80
N ILE A 371 -9.11 -11.84 -16.89
CA ILE A 371 -8.41 -10.56 -16.81
C ILE A 371 -9.31 -9.41 -17.27
N PHE A 372 -9.32 -8.31 -16.52
CA PHE A 372 -10.01 -7.05 -16.82
C PHE A 372 -11.51 -7.22 -17.11
N THR A 373 -12.14 -8.13 -16.37
CA THR A 373 -13.57 -8.42 -16.51
C THR A 373 -14.43 -7.24 -16.05
N LYS A 374 -15.69 -7.22 -16.50
CA LYS A 374 -16.64 -6.18 -16.01
C LYS A 374 -16.79 -6.22 -14.50
N GLU A 375 -16.84 -7.41 -13.88
CA GLU A 375 -16.95 -7.56 -12.42
C GLU A 375 -15.75 -6.96 -11.70
N HIS A 376 -14.53 -7.19 -12.21
CA HIS A 376 -13.30 -6.61 -11.65
C HIS A 376 -13.29 -5.09 -11.77
N ARG A 377 -13.70 -4.56 -12.92
CA ARG A 377 -13.81 -3.12 -13.16
C ARG A 377 -14.85 -2.46 -12.26
N ASP A 378 -16.04 -3.07 -12.10
CA ASP A 378 -17.08 -2.58 -11.20
C ASP A 378 -16.57 -2.53 -9.74
N ALA A 379 -15.81 -3.55 -9.32
CA ALA A 379 -15.18 -3.56 -7.99
C ALA A 379 -14.12 -2.45 -7.86
N ALA A 380 -13.27 -2.25 -8.87
CA ALA A 380 -12.26 -1.19 -8.87
C ALA A 380 -12.91 0.20 -8.79
N ARG A 381 -13.95 0.48 -9.58
CA ARG A 381 -14.71 1.74 -9.53
C ARG A 381 -15.30 2.00 -8.14
N LYS A 382 -15.93 0.99 -7.54
CA LYS A 382 -16.51 1.10 -6.21
C LYS A 382 -15.45 1.40 -5.16
N ILE A 383 -14.37 0.61 -5.13
CA ILE A 383 -13.29 0.77 -4.15
C ILE A 383 -12.59 2.13 -4.32
N ALA A 384 -12.39 2.58 -5.57
CA ALA A 384 -11.83 3.89 -5.85
C ALA A 384 -12.71 5.02 -5.28
N SER A 385 -14.02 4.99 -5.51
CA SER A 385 -14.92 6.02 -4.98
C SER A 385 -14.97 6.07 -3.45
N GLU A 386 -14.76 4.92 -2.78
CA GLU A 386 -14.69 4.82 -1.31
C GLU A 386 -13.33 5.24 -0.73
N SER A 387 -12.27 5.30 -1.55
CA SER A 387 -10.92 5.69 -1.15
C SER A 387 -10.68 7.20 -1.20
N PHE A 388 -11.48 7.94 -1.96
CA PHE A 388 -11.31 9.38 -2.12
C PHE A 388 -11.69 10.13 -0.84
N VAL A 389 -10.88 11.14 -0.50
CA VAL A 389 -11.05 11.90 0.73
C VAL A 389 -11.49 13.32 0.43
N LEU A 390 -12.67 13.68 0.87
CA LEU A 390 -13.16 15.06 0.80
C LEU A 390 -12.50 15.89 1.90
N LEU A 391 -11.53 16.73 1.51
CA LEU A 391 -10.75 17.54 2.46
C LEU A 391 -11.46 18.83 2.83
N LYS A 392 -12.18 19.43 1.88
CA LYS A 392 -12.96 20.66 2.09
C LYS A 392 -14.19 20.68 1.20
N ASN A 393 -15.31 21.18 1.72
CA ASN A 393 -16.54 21.45 0.95
C ASN A 393 -17.31 22.60 1.58
N ALA A 394 -17.11 23.79 1.07
CA ALA A 394 -17.71 25.03 1.57
C ALA A 394 -18.53 25.72 0.47
N PRO A 395 -19.47 26.62 0.84
CA PRO A 395 -20.07 27.56 -0.10
C PRO A 395 -19.03 28.50 -0.70
N LEU A 396 -19.36 29.11 -1.83
CA LEU A 396 -18.55 30.22 -2.36
C LEU A 396 -18.47 31.37 -1.34
N ALA A 397 -17.31 32.01 -1.22
CA ALA A 397 -17.05 33.09 -0.27
C ALA A 397 -18.05 34.26 -0.41
N ALA A 398 -18.48 34.56 -1.64
CA ALA A 398 -19.50 35.57 -1.92
C ALA A 398 -20.94 35.16 -1.53
N GLN A 399 -21.17 33.87 -1.21
CA GLN A 399 -22.49 33.28 -0.96
C GLN A 399 -22.48 32.45 0.32
N LYS A 400 -22.04 33.01 1.43
CA LYS A 400 -21.80 32.31 2.72
C LYS A 400 -22.99 31.47 3.25
N ASN A 401 -24.22 31.83 2.84
CA ASN A 401 -25.44 31.11 3.24
C ASN A 401 -25.94 30.11 2.17
N ALA A 402 -25.20 29.91 1.08
CA ALA A 402 -25.55 28.94 0.05
C ALA A 402 -25.13 27.51 0.47
N ALA A 403 -25.60 26.52 -0.28
CA ALA A 403 -25.14 25.15 -0.13
C ALA A 403 -23.64 25.05 -0.50
N PRO A 404 -22.91 24.06 0.06
CA PRO A 404 -21.55 23.70 -0.40
C PRO A 404 -21.50 23.43 -1.91
N VAL A 405 -20.30 23.52 -2.51
CA VAL A 405 -20.10 23.35 -3.95
C VAL A 405 -20.40 21.92 -4.41
N LEU A 406 -20.01 20.93 -3.62
CA LEU A 406 -20.26 19.51 -3.89
C LEU A 406 -21.47 18.98 -3.09
N PRO A 407 -22.25 18.05 -3.67
CA PRO A 407 -22.13 17.46 -5.01
C PRO A 407 -22.57 18.42 -6.13
N LEU A 408 -21.98 18.24 -7.32
CA LEU A 408 -22.32 19.02 -8.51
C LEU A 408 -23.69 18.65 -9.04
N LYS A 409 -24.36 19.61 -9.68
CA LYS A 409 -25.62 19.36 -10.39
C LYS A 409 -25.34 18.66 -11.73
N LYS A 410 -26.18 17.71 -12.11
CA LYS A 410 -26.11 17.03 -13.42
C LYS A 410 -26.76 17.86 -14.53
N GLN A 411 -26.30 19.12 -14.70
CA GLN A 411 -26.76 20.05 -15.72
C GLN A 411 -25.73 21.14 -15.99
N GLY A 412 -25.85 21.84 -17.11
CA GLY A 412 -24.98 22.97 -17.47
C GLY A 412 -23.66 22.53 -18.07
N THR A 413 -22.63 23.37 -17.90
CA THR A 413 -21.28 23.16 -18.43
C THR A 413 -20.26 23.03 -17.30
N VAL A 414 -19.48 21.95 -17.32
CA VAL A 414 -18.36 21.71 -16.41
C VAL A 414 -17.06 21.74 -17.22
N ALA A 415 -16.13 22.61 -16.82
CA ALA A 415 -14.81 22.68 -17.42
C ALA A 415 -13.81 21.84 -16.59
N VAL A 416 -13.23 20.83 -17.17
CA VAL A 416 -12.06 20.11 -16.62
C VAL A 416 -10.83 20.90 -17.05
N ILE A 417 -10.10 21.46 -16.09
CA ILE A 417 -8.92 22.28 -16.37
C ILE A 417 -7.74 21.77 -15.54
N GLY A 418 -6.61 21.60 -16.19
CA GLY A 418 -5.37 21.19 -15.54
C GLY A 418 -4.59 20.16 -16.35
N PRO A 419 -3.26 20.05 -16.10
CA PRO A 419 -2.39 19.12 -16.82
C PRO A 419 -2.75 17.65 -16.59
N LEU A 420 -3.43 17.34 -15.50
CA LEU A 420 -3.83 15.97 -15.14
C LEU A 420 -5.26 15.62 -15.58
N GLY A 421 -5.99 16.56 -16.19
CA GLY A 421 -7.39 16.36 -16.59
C GLY A 421 -7.57 15.42 -17.78
N ASN A 422 -6.60 15.36 -18.69
CA ASN A 422 -6.71 14.53 -19.89
C ASN A 422 -5.45 13.68 -20.12
N THR A 423 -5.07 12.91 -19.11
CA THR A 423 -3.95 11.96 -19.13
C THR A 423 -4.43 10.58 -18.73
N ARG A 424 -4.27 9.58 -19.61
CA ARG A 424 -4.65 8.18 -19.33
C ARG A 424 -3.60 7.48 -18.47
N SER A 425 -2.33 7.65 -18.80
CA SER A 425 -1.20 6.97 -18.15
C SER A 425 -1.00 7.36 -16.68
N ASN A 426 -1.53 8.50 -16.25
CA ASN A 426 -1.41 8.99 -14.87
C ASN A 426 -2.42 8.37 -13.90
N MET A 427 -3.57 7.90 -14.40
CA MET A 427 -4.69 7.42 -13.58
C MET A 427 -4.34 6.23 -12.69
N PRO A 428 -3.55 5.23 -13.16
CA PRO A 428 -3.19 4.08 -12.34
C PRO A 428 -2.27 4.38 -11.17
N GLY A 429 -1.43 5.41 -11.24
CA GLY A 429 -0.40 5.66 -10.24
C GLY A 429 0.86 4.81 -10.41
N THR A 430 1.77 4.92 -9.45
CA THR A 430 3.05 4.20 -9.43
C THR A 430 2.86 2.69 -9.23
N TRP A 431 3.86 1.89 -9.58
CA TRP A 431 3.87 0.42 -9.43
C TRP A 431 2.65 -0.30 -10.04
N SER A 432 2.16 0.17 -11.15
CA SER A 432 1.14 -0.49 -11.97
C SER A 432 1.79 -1.14 -13.21
N VAL A 433 2.72 -2.08 -12.98
CA VAL A 433 3.66 -2.60 -13.99
C VAL A 433 2.98 -3.43 -15.09
N ALA A 434 1.86 -4.08 -14.78
CA ALA A 434 1.08 -4.85 -15.76
C ALA A 434 -0.03 -4.05 -16.45
N ALA A 435 -0.21 -2.77 -16.07
CA ALA A 435 -1.32 -1.92 -16.49
C ALA A 435 -1.35 -1.68 -18.01
N ARG A 436 -2.55 -1.59 -18.55
CA ARG A 436 -2.83 -1.18 -19.93
C ARG A 436 -3.02 0.34 -20.00
N LEU A 437 -1.95 1.11 -19.82
CA LEU A 437 -2.01 2.57 -19.61
C LEU A 437 -2.83 3.35 -20.63
N ASN A 438 -2.93 2.86 -21.88
CA ASN A 438 -3.65 3.53 -22.96
C ASN A 438 -5.15 3.15 -23.02
N ASP A 439 -5.59 2.12 -22.26
CA ASP A 439 -6.96 1.61 -22.31
C ASP A 439 -7.86 2.27 -21.27
N TYR A 440 -7.29 2.90 -20.25
CA TYR A 440 -8.05 3.57 -19.18
C TYR A 440 -8.45 4.97 -19.59
N PRO A 441 -9.69 5.43 -19.30
CA PRO A 441 -10.11 6.78 -19.65
C PRO A 441 -9.38 7.82 -18.78
N SER A 442 -9.05 8.95 -19.37
CA SER A 442 -8.69 10.16 -18.62
C SER A 442 -9.90 10.70 -17.86
N LEU A 443 -9.69 11.60 -16.90
CA LEU A 443 -10.79 12.24 -16.18
C LEU A 443 -11.77 12.92 -17.14
N TYR A 444 -11.25 13.68 -18.11
CA TYR A 444 -12.07 14.36 -19.13
C TYR A 444 -12.90 13.36 -19.93
N GLU A 445 -12.29 12.29 -20.43
CA GLU A 445 -12.97 11.27 -21.23
C GLU A 445 -14.06 10.56 -20.43
N GLY A 446 -13.76 10.11 -19.20
CA GLY A 446 -14.72 9.44 -18.33
C GLY A 446 -15.91 10.31 -17.95
N LEU A 447 -15.65 11.57 -17.55
CA LEU A 447 -16.74 12.51 -17.26
C LEU A 447 -17.61 12.82 -18.47
N LYS A 448 -16.99 12.98 -19.66
CA LYS A 448 -17.72 13.21 -20.91
C LYS A 448 -18.61 12.04 -21.26
N GLU A 449 -18.15 10.82 -21.09
CA GLU A 449 -18.94 9.59 -21.30
C GLU A 449 -20.09 9.48 -20.30
N MET A 450 -19.83 9.61 -18.99
CA MET A 450 -20.83 9.49 -17.93
C MET A 450 -21.95 10.51 -18.02
N MET A 451 -21.61 11.73 -18.41
CA MET A 451 -22.51 12.89 -18.43
C MET A 451 -23.11 13.16 -19.81
N ALA A 452 -22.91 12.27 -20.78
CA ALA A 452 -23.44 12.44 -22.14
C ALA A 452 -24.94 12.75 -22.13
N GLY A 453 -25.32 13.83 -22.81
CA GLY A 453 -26.71 14.32 -22.89
C GLY A 453 -27.25 15.00 -21.63
N LYS A 454 -26.46 15.13 -20.55
CA LYS A 454 -26.85 15.80 -19.29
C LYS A 454 -26.00 17.03 -18.98
N VAL A 455 -24.69 16.90 -19.08
CA VAL A 455 -23.73 17.97 -18.77
C VAL A 455 -22.78 18.12 -19.95
N ASN A 456 -22.52 19.37 -20.35
CA ASN A 456 -21.50 19.66 -21.34
C ASN A 456 -20.11 19.68 -20.65
N ILE A 457 -19.26 18.73 -20.96
CA ILE A 457 -17.91 18.64 -20.42
C ILE A 457 -16.93 19.23 -21.42
N THR A 458 -16.19 20.27 -21.00
CA THR A 458 -15.14 20.93 -21.79
C THR A 458 -13.78 20.73 -21.14
N TYR A 459 -12.70 20.94 -21.89
CA TYR A 459 -11.34 20.73 -21.38
C TYR A 459 -10.38 21.81 -21.84
N ALA A 460 -9.45 22.18 -20.95
CA ALA A 460 -8.23 22.91 -21.28
C ALA A 460 -7.08 22.43 -20.40
N LYS A 461 -5.87 22.36 -20.95
CA LYS A 461 -4.68 21.93 -20.18
C LYS A 461 -4.29 22.96 -19.12
N GLY A 462 -4.28 24.23 -19.44
CA GLY A 462 -4.08 25.37 -18.55
C GLY A 462 -2.64 25.60 -18.09
N SER A 463 -1.85 24.56 -17.88
CA SER A 463 -0.43 24.61 -17.58
C SER A 463 0.27 23.32 -17.98
N ASN A 464 1.60 23.31 -18.01
CA ASN A 464 2.37 22.09 -17.93
C ASN A 464 2.34 21.53 -16.50
N LEU A 465 2.87 20.33 -16.29
CA LEU A 465 2.92 19.73 -14.94
C LEU A 465 3.80 20.55 -14.00
N ILE A 466 5.00 20.92 -14.49
CA ILE A 466 6.03 21.68 -13.78
C ILE A 466 6.57 22.75 -14.73
N GLY A 467 6.87 23.96 -14.24
CA GLY A 467 7.43 25.04 -15.06
C GLY A 467 8.80 24.69 -15.63
N ASP A 468 9.70 24.16 -14.80
CA ASP A 468 11.03 23.69 -15.21
C ASP A 468 10.95 22.38 -15.98
N ALA A 469 11.29 22.43 -17.28
CA ALA A 469 11.25 21.27 -18.18
C ALA A 469 12.21 20.15 -17.76
N ALA A 470 13.39 20.47 -17.23
CA ALA A 470 14.36 19.47 -16.80
C ALA A 470 13.91 18.77 -15.49
N TYR A 471 13.19 19.49 -14.63
CA TYR A 471 12.57 18.86 -13.46
C TYR A 471 11.39 17.98 -13.89
N GLU A 472 10.54 18.44 -14.82
CA GLU A 472 9.43 17.65 -15.34
C GLU A 472 9.92 16.35 -16.00
N GLU A 473 11.02 16.39 -16.75
CA GLU A 473 11.63 15.19 -17.33
C GLU A 473 12.06 14.17 -16.26
N ARG A 474 12.69 14.63 -15.16
CA ARG A 474 13.02 13.76 -14.02
C ARG A 474 11.78 13.21 -13.30
N ALA A 475 10.70 14.00 -13.25
CA ALA A 475 9.44 13.64 -12.60
C ALA A 475 8.50 12.79 -13.47
N THR A 476 8.93 12.40 -14.68
CA THR A 476 8.16 11.59 -15.63
C THR A 476 9.02 10.45 -16.23
N MET A 477 9.94 9.90 -15.44
CA MET A 477 10.77 8.76 -15.80
C MET A 477 9.90 7.52 -16.14
N PHE A 478 10.48 6.47 -16.64
CA PHE A 478 9.81 5.21 -17.03
C PHE A 478 8.76 5.34 -18.14
N GLY A 479 8.86 6.39 -18.97
CA GLY A 479 8.06 6.50 -20.21
C GLY A 479 6.59 6.91 -20.01
N ARG A 480 6.19 7.32 -18.81
CA ARG A 480 4.86 7.90 -18.56
C ARG A 480 4.83 9.38 -18.86
N SER A 481 5.19 9.75 -20.09
CA SER A 481 5.16 11.14 -20.54
C SER A 481 3.75 11.74 -20.40
N LEU A 482 3.68 12.91 -19.80
CA LEU A 482 2.46 13.73 -19.74
C LEU A 482 2.36 14.67 -20.95
N ASN A 483 3.13 14.45 -21.99
CA ASN A 483 3.14 15.24 -23.22
C ASN A 483 3.26 16.75 -22.92
N ARG A 484 4.45 17.18 -22.49
CA ARG A 484 4.72 18.61 -22.28
C ARG A 484 4.29 19.42 -23.49
N ASP A 485 3.53 20.49 -23.27
CA ASP A 485 3.08 21.42 -24.30
C ASP A 485 4.19 22.44 -24.55
N ASN A 486 4.47 22.74 -25.81
CA ASN A 486 5.50 23.71 -26.20
C ASN A 486 5.03 25.15 -26.24
N ARG A 487 3.72 25.37 -26.02
CA ARG A 487 3.16 26.72 -25.86
C ARG A 487 3.70 27.35 -24.59
N THR A 488 3.70 28.67 -24.55
CA THR A 488 4.06 29.44 -23.35
C THR A 488 3.03 29.21 -22.24
N ASP A 489 3.43 29.38 -20.98
CA ASP A 489 2.53 29.32 -19.85
C ASP A 489 1.35 30.29 -19.98
N GLN A 490 1.59 31.48 -20.56
CA GLN A 490 0.54 32.49 -20.82
C GLN A 490 -0.48 31.99 -21.84
N GLU A 491 -0.05 31.39 -22.96
CA GLU A 491 -0.97 30.84 -23.98
C GLU A 491 -1.84 29.73 -23.41
N LEU A 492 -1.28 28.84 -22.58
CA LEU A 492 -2.00 27.77 -21.90
C LEU A 492 -3.02 28.34 -20.90
N LEU A 493 -2.62 29.37 -20.14
CA LEU A 493 -3.47 30.07 -19.19
C LEU A 493 -4.64 30.80 -19.87
N ASP A 494 -4.37 31.50 -20.96
CA ASP A 494 -5.39 32.24 -21.73
C ASP A 494 -6.45 31.29 -22.32
N GLU A 495 -6.04 30.12 -22.84
CA GLU A 495 -6.95 29.07 -23.27
C GLU A 495 -7.83 28.56 -22.11
N ALA A 496 -7.22 28.28 -20.95
CA ALA A 496 -7.94 27.83 -19.78
C ALA A 496 -8.98 28.84 -19.30
N LEU A 497 -8.62 30.13 -19.22
CA LEU A 497 -9.53 31.20 -18.84
C LEU A 497 -10.69 31.37 -19.82
N LYS A 498 -10.43 31.22 -21.14
CA LYS A 498 -11.48 31.21 -22.16
C LYS A 498 -12.47 30.06 -21.98
N VAL A 499 -11.97 28.87 -21.70
CA VAL A 499 -12.82 27.68 -21.41
C VAL A 499 -13.58 27.87 -20.10
N ALA A 500 -12.91 28.36 -19.05
CA ALA A 500 -13.52 28.65 -17.76
C ALA A 500 -14.67 29.68 -17.86
N ALA A 501 -14.54 30.70 -18.71
CA ALA A 501 -15.57 31.72 -18.91
C ALA A 501 -16.90 31.13 -19.38
N GLY A 502 -16.85 30.06 -20.18
CA GLY A 502 -18.03 29.35 -20.70
C GLY A 502 -18.61 28.29 -19.75
N ALA A 503 -18.00 28.08 -18.59
CA ALA A 503 -18.40 27.03 -17.65
C ALA A 503 -19.25 27.59 -16.49
N ASP A 504 -20.12 26.73 -15.94
CA ASP A 504 -20.83 26.98 -14.69
C ASP A 504 -20.00 26.55 -13.47
N VAL A 505 -19.16 25.51 -13.62
CA VAL A 505 -18.25 24.97 -12.59
C VAL A 505 -16.94 24.56 -13.23
N ILE A 506 -15.86 24.74 -12.50
CA ILE A 506 -14.50 24.32 -12.88
C ILE A 506 -14.08 23.12 -12.00
N VAL A 507 -13.68 22.02 -12.63
CA VAL A 507 -13.00 20.89 -12.00
C VAL A 507 -11.51 21.05 -12.32
N ALA A 508 -10.74 21.53 -11.35
CA ALA A 508 -9.30 21.77 -11.48
C ALA A 508 -8.56 20.45 -11.19
N ALA A 509 -8.05 19.79 -12.23
CA ALA A 509 -7.33 18.50 -12.14
C ALA A 509 -5.83 18.76 -11.99
N LEU A 510 -5.38 18.90 -10.75
CA LEU A 510 -4.03 19.36 -10.38
C LEU A 510 -3.36 18.40 -9.39
N GLY A 511 -2.06 18.56 -9.20
CA GLY A 511 -1.27 17.82 -8.23
C GLY A 511 0.01 17.22 -8.82
N GLU A 512 0.33 16.02 -8.37
CA GLU A 512 1.51 15.26 -8.80
C GLU A 512 1.20 14.39 -10.03
N SER A 513 2.23 14.11 -10.84
CA SER A 513 2.19 12.95 -11.73
C SER A 513 2.40 11.67 -10.93
N SER A 514 2.04 10.52 -11.52
CA SER A 514 2.27 9.20 -10.91
C SER A 514 3.74 8.95 -10.57
N GLU A 515 4.66 9.51 -11.36
CA GLU A 515 6.11 9.33 -11.19
C GLU A 515 6.75 10.36 -10.22
N MET A 516 5.98 11.32 -9.71
CA MET A 516 6.43 12.20 -8.62
C MET A 516 6.33 11.54 -7.24
N SER A 517 5.73 10.35 -7.16
CA SER A 517 5.72 9.47 -5.99
C SER A 517 6.13 8.06 -6.39
N GLY A 518 6.33 7.17 -5.42
CA GLY A 518 6.91 5.85 -5.62
C GLY A 518 8.40 5.83 -5.40
N GLU A 519 9.04 4.79 -5.88
CA GLU A 519 10.47 4.55 -5.67
C GLU A 519 11.33 5.62 -6.35
N SER A 520 12.42 6.02 -5.69
CA SER A 520 13.37 7.06 -6.13
C SER A 520 12.74 8.43 -6.38
N SER A 521 11.60 8.74 -5.74
CA SER A 521 10.81 9.95 -5.97
C SER A 521 10.61 10.79 -4.70
N SER A 522 11.67 10.95 -3.91
CA SER A 522 11.67 11.83 -2.73
C SER A 522 11.58 13.31 -3.15
N ARG A 523 10.76 14.09 -2.42
CA ARG A 523 10.56 15.54 -2.66
C ARG A 523 10.84 16.34 -1.40
N THR A 524 11.46 17.50 -1.56
CA THR A 524 11.69 18.45 -0.45
C THR A 524 10.57 19.48 -0.34
N GLU A 525 9.99 19.89 -1.46
CA GLU A 525 8.82 20.77 -1.51
C GLU A 525 7.55 19.96 -1.71
N LEU A 526 6.58 20.13 -0.84
CA LEU A 526 5.34 19.34 -0.81
C LEU A 526 4.11 20.15 -1.22
N GLY A 527 4.27 21.29 -1.85
CA GLY A 527 3.17 22.09 -2.43
C GLY A 527 2.79 21.63 -3.83
N LEU A 528 1.72 22.23 -4.37
CA LEU A 528 1.44 22.17 -5.81
C LEU A 528 2.61 22.77 -6.58
N PRO A 529 2.97 22.22 -7.75
CA PRO A 529 3.95 22.86 -8.62
C PRO A 529 3.55 24.32 -8.97
N ASP A 530 4.55 25.19 -9.11
CA ASP A 530 4.40 26.64 -9.26
C ASP A 530 3.43 27.08 -10.38
N VAL A 531 3.55 26.48 -11.57
CA VAL A 531 2.67 26.78 -12.72
C VAL A 531 1.24 26.32 -12.50
N GLN A 532 1.04 25.25 -11.74
CA GLN A 532 -0.30 24.77 -11.37
C GLN A 532 -0.93 25.68 -10.30
N HIS A 533 -0.14 26.17 -9.35
CA HIS A 533 -0.59 27.14 -8.36
C HIS A 533 -1.04 28.45 -9.04
N THR A 534 -0.24 28.98 -9.97
CA THR A 534 -0.59 30.16 -10.78
C THR A 534 -1.90 29.96 -11.56
N LEU A 535 -2.08 28.77 -12.17
CA LEU A 535 -3.33 28.41 -12.83
C LEU A 535 -4.51 28.44 -11.87
N LEU A 536 -4.39 27.80 -10.70
CA LEU A 536 -5.45 27.73 -9.71
C LEU A 536 -5.87 29.11 -9.20
N GLU A 537 -4.90 29.99 -8.93
CA GLU A 537 -5.20 31.40 -8.58
C GLU A 537 -6.01 32.11 -9.66
N ALA A 538 -5.61 31.95 -10.92
CA ALA A 538 -6.29 32.59 -12.04
C ALA A 538 -7.72 32.06 -12.21
N LEU A 539 -7.93 30.75 -12.04
CA LEU A 539 -9.26 30.14 -12.09
C LEU A 539 -10.18 30.64 -10.97
N LEU A 540 -9.67 30.81 -9.74
CA LEU A 540 -10.45 31.37 -8.62
C LEU A 540 -10.84 32.83 -8.86
N LYS A 541 -9.99 33.62 -9.51
CA LYS A 541 -10.27 35.04 -9.89
C LYS A 541 -11.42 35.17 -10.88
N THR A 542 -11.83 34.10 -11.59
CA THR A 542 -13.03 34.11 -12.46
C THR A 542 -14.32 34.25 -11.70
N GLY A 543 -14.33 34.00 -10.37
CA GLY A 543 -15.51 33.96 -9.53
C GLY A 543 -16.41 32.73 -9.72
N LYS A 544 -16.04 31.79 -10.57
CA LYS A 544 -16.75 30.52 -10.77
C LYS A 544 -16.46 29.57 -9.62
N PRO A 545 -17.40 28.63 -9.30
CA PRO A 545 -17.12 27.54 -8.38
C PRO A 545 -15.93 26.69 -8.91
N VAL A 546 -14.92 26.50 -8.07
CA VAL A 546 -13.75 25.65 -8.39
C VAL A 546 -13.72 24.46 -7.44
N VAL A 547 -13.65 23.25 -7.98
CA VAL A 547 -13.38 22.03 -7.24
C VAL A 547 -11.96 21.59 -7.56
N LEU A 548 -11.06 21.63 -6.59
CA LEU A 548 -9.73 21.04 -6.73
C LEU A 548 -9.85 19.53 -6.61
N THR A 549 -9.68 18.84 -7.73
CA THR A 549 -9.52 17.38 -7.79
C THR A 549 -8.04 17.08 -7.73
N LEU A 550 -7.55 16.74 -6.54
CA LEU A 550 -6.14 16.64 -6.20
C LEU A 550 -5.62 15.24 -6.48
N PHE A 551 -4.69 15.12 -7.44
CA PHE A 551 -3.93 13.90 -7.69
C PHE A 551 -2.62 13.94 -6.92
N THR A 552 -2.35 12.95 -6.09
CA THR A 552 -1.09 12.87 -5.33
C THR A 552 -0.84 11.46 -4.80
N GLY A 553 0.43 11.11 -4.61
CA GLY A 553 0.83 9.87 -3.96
C GLY A 553 1.28 10.06 -2.50
N ARG A 554 1.08 11.25 -1.93
CA ARG A 554 1.55 11.63 -0.59
C ARG A 554 0.73 12.76 0.02
N PRO A 555 0.78 13.01 1.34
CA PRO A 555 0.32 14.24 1.94
C PRO A 555 1.08 15.46 1.41
N LEU A 556 0.34 16.50 1.01
CA LEU A 556 0.90 17.77 0.54
C LEU A 556 0.65 18.89 1.56
N THR A 557 1.42 19.99 1.46
CA THR A 557 1.21 21.24 2.21
C THR A 557 0.23 22.11 1.43
N LEU A 558 -1.03 22.17 1.87
CA LEU A 558 -2.14 22.78 1.14
C LEU A 558 -2.77 23.98 1.88
N ASN A 559 -1.98 24.76 2.64
CA ASN A 559 -2.53 25.84 3.46
C ASN A 559 -3.28 26.87 2.62
N TRP A 560 -2.67 27.31 1.52
CA TRP A 560 -3.28 28.31 0.66
C TRP A 560 -4.55 27.76 -0.01
N GLU A 561 -4.51 26.53 -0.49
CA GLU A 561 -5.65 25.84 -1.11
C GLU A 561 -6.78 25.67 -0.10
N GLN A 562 -6.45 25.28 1.14
CA GLN A 562 -7.42 25.17 2.23
C GLN A 562 -8.11 26.50 2.54
N GLU A 563 -7.39 27.61 2.46
CA GLU A 563 -7.96 28.94 2.68
C GLU A 563 -8.86 29.38 1.53
N HIS A 564 -8.39 29.27 0.28
CA HIS A 564 -8.96 29.93 -0.88
C HIS A 564 -9.90 29.06 -1.74
N VAL A 565 -9.67 27.75 -1.85
CA VAL A 565 -10.47 26.85 -2.69
C VAL A 565 -11.72 26.42 -1.94
N PRO A 566 -12.93 26.54 -2.51
CA PRO A 566 -14.17 26.17 -1.82
C PRO A 566 -14.35 24.67 -1.63
N ALA A 567 -13.88 23.83 -2.55
CA ALA A 567 -13.97 22.37 -2.42
C ALA A 567 -12.67 21.70 -2.87
N ILE A 568 -12.17 20.75 -2.06
CA ILE A 568 -10.96 19.96 -2.29
C ILE A 568 -11.29 18.48 -2.13
N LEU A 569 -11.19 17.74 -3.22
CA LEU A 569 -11.35 16.28 -3.26
C LEU A 569 -10.00 15.65 -3.58
N ASN A 570 -9.40 14.97 -2.61
CA ASN A 570 -8.18 14.20 -2.81
C ASN A 570 -8.53 12.83 -3.39
N VAL A 571 -8.09 12.59 -4.64
CA VAL A 571 -8.42 11.38 -5.40
C VAL A 571 -7.24 10.41 -5.50
N TRP A 572 -6.10 10.74 -4.88
CA TRP A 572 -4.89 9.94 -4.96
C TRP A 572 -4.53 9.64 -6.43
N PHE A 573 -4.20 8.38 -6.74
CA PHE A 573 -4.26 7.77 -8.06
C PHE A 573 -5.22 6.60 -7.96
N GLY A 574 -6.41 6.76 -8.53
CA GLY A 574 -7.56 5.90 -8.26
C GLY A 574 -7.62 4.61 -9.08
N GLY A 575 -6.63 4.33 -9.94
CA GLY A 575 -6.58 3.11 -10.74
C GLY A 575 -7.29 3.20 -12.09
N SER A 576 -7.57 2.02 -12.68
CA SER A 576 -8.13 1.89 -14.03
C SER A 576 -9.51 2.51 -14.21
N GLU A 577 -10.32 2.53 -13.17
CA GLU A 577 -11.70 3.06 -13.17
C GLU A 577 -11.83 4.43 -12.47
N ALA A 578 -10.69 5.08 -12.18
CA ALA A 578 -10.66 6.33 -11.41
C ALA A 578 -11.50 7.45 -12.01
N ALA A 579 -11.51 7.60 -13.33
CA ALA A 579 -12.29 8.65 -14.01
C ALA A 579 -13.78 8.55 -13.70
N TYR A 580 -14.33 7.34 -13.73
CA TYR A 580 -15.74 7.08 -13.41
C TYR A 580 -16.00 7.24 -11.91
N ALA A 581 -15.10 6.74 -11.06
CA ALA A 581 -15.22 6.86 -9.61
C ALA A 581 -15.19 8.32 -9.13
N ILE A 582 -14.33 9.17 -9.74
CA ILE A 582 -14.29 10.61 -9.48
C ILE A 582 -15.63 11.24 -9.89
N GLY A 583 -16.17 10.87 -11.06
CA GLY A 583 -17.48 11.32 -11.52
C GLY A 583 -18.59 10.96 -10.54
N ASP A 584 -18.62 9.73 -10.03
CA ASP A 584 -19.62 9.28 -9.04
C ASP A 584 -19.62 10.15 -7.78
N VAL A 585 -18.42 10.50 -7.29
CA VAL A 585 -18.29 11.37 -6.12
C VAL A 585 -18.65 12.82 -6.47
N LEU A 586 -18.10 13.38 -7.54
CA LEU A 586 -18.35 14.77 -7.93
C LEU A 586 -19.84 15.07 -8.13
N PHE A 587 -20.60 14.15 -8.74
CA PHE A 587 -22.02 14.31 -9.04
C PHE A 587 -22.96 13.69 -8.00
N GLY A 588 -22.42 13.18 -6.90
CA GLY A 588 -23.20 12.71 -5.75
C GLY A 588 -23.87 11.34 -5.92
N ASP A 589 -23.46 10.54 -6.90
CA ASP A 589 -23.89 9.13 -7.01
C ASP A 589 -23.29 8.31 -5.87
N VAL A 590 -22.13 8.70 -5.37
CA VAL A 590 -21.47 8.17 -4.18
C VAL A 590 -21.17 9.31 -3.21
N ASN A 591 -21.55 9.14 -1.96
CA ASN A 591 -21.18 10.05 -0.88
C ASN A 591 -19.74 9.69 -0.42
N PRO A 592 -18.77 10.63 -0.44
CA PRO A 592 -17.39 10.33 -0.02
C PRO A 592 -17.34 9.83 1.42
N SER A 593 -16.55 8.79 1.65
CA SER A 593 -16.39 8.14 2.96
C SER A 593 -14.93 7.87 3.34
N GLY A 594 -13.99 8.19 2.46
CA GLY A 594 -12.57 7.99 2.70
C GLY A 594 -12.07 8.82 3.89
N LYS A 595 -11.16 8.22 4.69
CA LYS A 595 -10.52 8.88 5.84
C LYS A 595 -9.00 8.76 5.71
N LEU A 596 -8.29 9.86 5.95
CA LEU A 596 -6.83 9.92 5.85
C LEU A 596 -6.15 8.90 6.78
N THR A 597 -5.17 8.20 6.26
CA THR A 597 -4.31 7.26 7.00
C THR A 597 -2.89 7.80 7.20
N MET A 598 -2.67 9.03 6.75
CA MET A 598 -1.44 9.78 6.98
C MET A 598 -1.77 11.25 7.20
N THR A 599 -1.14 11.84 8.21
CA THR A 599 -1.30 13.24 8.61
C THR A 599 -0.79 14.20 7.54
N PHE A 600 -1.55 15.24 7.21
CA PHE A 600 -1.14 16.32 6.29
C PHE A 600 -0.51 17.46 7.08
N PRO A 601 0.76 17.81 6.86
CA PRO A 601 1.42 18.91 7.53
C PRO A 601 1.00 20.28 6.94
N LYS A 602 1.12 21.32 7.75
CA LYS A 602 1.04 22.71 7.29
C LYS A 602 2.34 23.19 6.63
N ASN A 603 3.45 22.64 7.10
CA ASN A 603 4.79 23.05 6.66
C ASN A 603 5.73 21.84 6.69
N VAL A 604 6.63 21.77 5.71
CA VAL A 604 7.66 20.73 5.63
C VAL A 604 8.53 20.69 6.90
N GLY A 605 8.76 21.86 7.53
CA GLY A 605 9.51 21.96 8.78
C GLY A 605 8.86 21.27 10.00
N GLN A 606 7.57 20.90 9.93
CA GLN A 606 6.90 20.12 10.99
C GLN A 606 7.22 18.63 10.93
N ILE A 607 7.77 18.13 9.82
CA ILE A 607 8.01 16.71 9.60
C ILE A 607 9.21 16.21 10.42
N PRO A 608 9.08 15.05 11.09
CA PRO A 608 7.96 14.12 11.09
C PRO A 608 6.77 14.59 11.95
N LEU A 609 5.57 14.59 11.35
CA LEU A 609 4.31 14.94 12.02
C LEU A 609 3.31 13.79 11.89
N PHE A 610 2.89 13.22 13.03
CA PHE A 610 2.00 12.05 13.06
C PHE A 610 1.14 12.07 14.34
N TYR A 611 -0.03 11.44 14.30
CA TYR A 611 -1.07 11.57 15.33
C TYR A 611 -0.68 10.94 16.68
N ASN A 612 0.10 9.85 16.68
CA ASN A 612 0.48 9.09 17.87
C ASN A 612 1.85 9.49 18.44
N HIS A 613 2.18 10.77 18.36
CA HIS A 613 3.40 11.31 18.95
C HIS A 613 3.42 11.18 20.49
N LYS A 614 4.61 11.18 21.06
CA LYS A 614 4.79 11.15 22.53
C LYS A 614 4.65 12.53 23.14
N ASN A 615 4.24 12.59 24.42
CA ASN A 615 4.36 13.81 25.21
C ASN A 615 5.83 14.15 25.43
N THR A 616 6.12 15.46 25.46
CA THR A 616 7.41 15.98 25.95
C THR A 616 7.29 16.35 27.41
N GLY A 617 8.41 16.67 28.08
CA GLY A 617 8.40 17.18 29.42
C GLY A 617 7.79 18.61 29.56
N ARG A 618 7.63 19.31 28.45
CA ARG A 618 7.05 20.67 28.38
C ARG A 618 6.05 20.76 27.21
N PRO A 619 4.94 20.01 27.23
CA PRO A 619 3.95 20.04 26.17
C PRO A 619 3.28 21.42 26.10
N LEU A 620 2.89 21.83 24.90
CA LEU A 620 2.02 22.97 24.71
C LEU A 620 0.59 22.60 25.11
N ALA A 621 -0.11 23.47 25.79
CA ALA A 621 -1.51 23.25 26.14
C ALA A 621 -2.39 23.24 24.89
N GLU A 622 -3.40 22.39 24.86
CA GLU A 622 -4.35 22.27 23.77
C GLU A 622 -4.98 23.65 23.41
N GLY A 623 -5.08 23.94 22.14
CA GLY A 623 -5.61 25.22 21.63
C GLY A 623 -4.67 26.42 21.73
N LYS A 624 -3.46 26.26 22.26
CA LYS A 624 -2.45 27.30 22.24
C LYS A 624 -1.53 27.14 21.02
N TRP A 625 -1.20 28.24 20.41
CA TRP A 625 -0.24 28.26 19.30
C TRP A 625 1.21 28.34 19.77
N PHE A 626 1.49 29.21 20.74
CA PHE A 626 2.84 29.46 21.24
C PHE A 626 2.83 29.75 22.75
N GLU A 627 3.82 29.22 23.45
CA GLU A 627 4.15 29.61 24.82
C GLU A 627 5.66 29.46 25.03
N LYS A 628 6.29 30.47 25.61
CA LYS A 628 7.75 30.46 25.90
C LYS A 628 8.11 29.26 26.80
N PHE A 629 9.22 28.58 26.51
CA PHE A 629 9.69 27.38 27.19
C PHE A 629 8.82 26.12 27.05
N ARG A 630 7.98 26.06 26.05
CA ARG A 630 7.22 24.87 25.62
C ARG A 630 7.78 24.29 24.34
N SER A 631 7.40 23.05 24.02
CA SER A 631 7.73 22.38 22.76
C SER A 631 6.81 22.93 21.66
N ASN A 632 7.27 23.95 20.95
CA ASN A 632 6.55 24.60 19.84
C ASN A 632 7.52 25.26 18.85
N TYR A 633 7.01 25.61 17.66
CA TYR A 633 7.71 26.40 16.67
C TYR A 633 7.44 27.90 16.88
N LEU A 634 8.25 28.76 16.25
CA LEU A 634 8.05 30.23 16.26
C LEU A 634 7.05 30.71 15.19
N ASP A 635 6.93 30.00 14.10
CA ASP A 635 6.33 30.44 12.84
C ASP A 635 5.18 29.57 12.34
N VAL A 636 4.95 28.42 12.94
CA VAL A 636 3.83 27.51 12.68
C VAL A 636 3.36 26.87 13.99
N ASP A 637 2.08 26.57 14.12
CA ASP A 637 1.57 25.81 15.27
C ASP A 637 1.94 24.32 15.20
N ASN A 638 1.71 23.57 16.26
CA ASN A 638 2.01 22.14 16.32
C ASN A 638 0.94 21.27 15.62
N GLU A 639 -0.19 21.85 15.25
CA GLU A 639 -1.33 21.11 14.70
C GLU A 639 -1.13 20.77 13.21
N PRO A 640 -1.64 19.64 12.75
CA PRO A 640 -1.65 19.32 11.32
C PRO A 640 -2.61 20.22 10.54
N LEU A 641 -2.48 20.24 9.22
CA LEU A 641 -3.50 20.79 8.34
C LEU A 641 -4.74 19.89 8.32
N TYR A 642 -4.52 18.59 8.12
CA TYR A 642 -5.57 17.56 8.26
C TYR A 642 -5.03 16.41 9.12
N PRO A 643 -5.74 16.05 10.20
CA PRO A 643 -5.28 14.99 11.11
C PRO A 643 -5.52 13.59 10.53
N PHE A 644 -4.84 12.61 11.09
CA PHE A 644 -5.11 11.18 10.85
C PHE A 644 -6.60 10.85 11.11
N GLY A 645 -7.19 10.06 10.24
CA GLY A 645 -8.60 9.69 10.30
C GLY A 645 -9.57 10.72 9.74
N TYR A 646 -9.09 11.90 9.31
CA TYR A 646 -9.93 12.98 8.77
C TYR A 646 -10.47 12.67 7.37
N GLY A 647 -11.69 13.09 7.13
CA GLY A 647 -12.36 13.09 5.84
C GLY A 647 -13.82 13.53 6.02
N LEU A 648 -14.28 14.42 5.15
CA LEU A 648 -15.66 14.93 5.16
C LEU A 648 -16.59 14.01 4.37
N SER A 649 -17.87 14.18 4.60
CA SER A 649 -18.98 13.55 3.88
C SER A 649 -19.95 14.63 3.40
N TYR A 650 -20.84 14.31 2.47
CA TYR A 650 -21.98 15.20 2.11
C TYR A 650 -23.06 15.23 3.20
N THR A 651 -22.94 14.35 4.21
CA THR A 651 -23.77 14.32 5.40
C THR A 651 -22.97 14.60 6.67
N ASN A 652 -23.61 14.63 7.83
CA ASN A 652 -22.98 14.88 9.13
C ASN A 652 -23.27 13.74 10.08
N PHE A 653 -22.28 13.36 10.89
CA PHE A 653 -22.41 12.33 11.91
C PHE A 653 -22.21 12.91 13.31
N GLN A 654 -23.10 12.56 14.23
CA GLN A 654 -23.04 12.95 15.63
C GLN A 654 -22.79 11.73 16.51
N TYR A 655 -21.89 11.86 17.46
CA TYR A 655 -21.52 10.82 18.42
C TYR A 655 -22.10 11.11 19.79
N SER A 656 -22.70 10.09 20.42
CA SER A 656 -23.04 10.14 21.85
C SER A 656 -21.76 10.14 22.70
N ASP A 657 -21.92 10.40 24.00
CA ASP A 657 -20.87 10.10 24.97
C ASP A 657 -20.60 8.59 25.03
N ILE A 658 -19.38 8.20 25.48
CA ILE A 658 -18.96 6.80 25.59
C ILE A 658 -19.59 6.18 26.86
N ALA A 659 -20.27 5.04 26.70
CA ALA A 659 -20.69 4.21 27.81
C ALA A 659 -19.73 3.02 27.95
N LEU A 660 -19.12 2.84 29.11
CA LEU A 660 -18.31 1.66 29.45
C LEU A 660 -19.17 0.68 30.25
N SER A 661 -19.06 -0.62 29.93
CA SER A 661 -19.76 -1.67 30.71
C SER A 661 -19.32 -1.72 32.17
N THR A 662 -18.08 -1.34 32.45
CA THR A 662 -17.51 -1.11 33.79
C THR A 662 -16.35 -0.11 33.66
N PRO A 663 -16.09 0.74 34.67
CA PRO A 663 -14.95 1.66 34.65
C PRO A 663 -13.60 0.98 34.99
N THR A 664 -13.61 -0.32 35.28
CA THR A 664 -12.40 -1.05 35.67
C THR A 664 -12.23 -2.33 34.85
N LEU A 665 -11.00 -2.58 34.40
CA LEU A 665 -10.59 -3.81 33.70
C LEU A 665 -9.74 -4.68 34.66
N GLY A 666 -10.22 -5.89 34.92
CA GLY A 666 -9.45 -6.90 35.67
C GLY A 666 -8.48 -7.66 34.77
N LYS A 667 -7.61 -8.47 35.40
CA LYS A 667 -6.52 -9.19 34.73
C LYS A 667 -6.98 -10.03 33.53
N ASP A 668 -8.08 -10.76 33.65
CA ASP A 668 -8.61 -11.70 32.64
C ASP A 668 -9.99 -11.24 32.11
N GLY A 669 -10.36 -9.98 32.34
CA GLY A 669 -11.63 -9.42 31.96
C GLY A 669 -11.63 -8.71 30.61
N SER A 670 -12.80 -8.22 30.24
CA SER A 670 -12.99 -7.29 29.13
C SER A 670 -13.96 -6.18 29.50
N VAL A 671 -13.79 -5.02 28.87
CA VAL A 671 -14.70 -3.88 29.00
C VAL A 671 -15.22 -3.55 27.61
N THR A 672 -16.54 -3.40 27.49
CA THR A 672 -17.17 -2.94 26.25
C THR A 672 -17.34 -1.44 26.31
N ALA A 673 -16.76 -0.72 25.34
CA ALA A 673 -16.96 0.71 25.11
C ALA A 673 -18.00 0.88 23.99
N VAL A 674 -19.05 1.65 24.24
CA VAL A 674 -20.20 1.80 23.34
C VAL A 674 -20.45 3.27 23.03
N VAL A 675 -20.69 3.58 21.76
CA VAL A 675 -21.20 4.89 21.30
C VAL A 675 -22.37 4.68 20.36
N THR A 676 -23.29 5.65 20.31
CA THR A 676 -24.30 5.74 19.27
C THR A 676 -23.87 6.80 18.27
N VAL A 677 -23.84 6.44 16.98
CA VAL A 677 -23.56 7.36 15.87
C VAL A 677 -24.85 7.61 15.10
N THR A 678 -25.19 8.87 14.91
CA THR A 678 -26.41 9.33 14.22
C THR A 678 -26.03 10.11 12.98
N ASN A 679 -26.58 9.75 11.83
CA ASN A 679 -26.53 10.57 10.63
C ASN A 679 -27.55 11.71 10.75
N THR A 680 -27.09 12.94 11.01
CA THR A 680 -27.94 14.11 11.21
C THR A 680 -28.16 14.95 9.95
N GLY A 681 -27.56 14.53 8.83
CA GLY A 681 -27.68 15.24 7.55
C GLY A 681 -28.76 14.68 6.63
N LYS A 682 -28.68 15.05 5.35
CA LYS A 682 -29.72 14.77 4.34
C LYS A 682 -29.37 13.62 3.40
N TYR A 683 -28.13 13.14 3.41
CA TYR A 683 -27.65 12.09 2.53
C TYR A 683 -27.34 10.82 3.33
N ASP A 684 -27.61 9.69 2.72
CA ASP A 684 -27.08 8.42 3.22
C ASP A 684 -25.55 8.44 3.13
N GLY A 685 -24.85 7.82 4.09
CA GLY A 685 -23.40 7.85 4.08
C GLY A 685 -22.76 6.82 5.00
N ALA A 686 -21.49 6.53 4.74
CA ALA A 686 -20.68 5.71 5.60
C ALA A 686 -19.77 6.57 6.49
N GLU A 687 -19.60 6.12 7.73
CA GLU A 687 -18.69 6.72 8.72
C GLU A 687 -17.72 5.66 9.24
N VAL A 688 -16.47 6.07 9.50
CA VAL A 688 -15.45 5.23 10.14
C VAL A 688 -15.34 5.64 11.60
N VAL A 689 -15.89 4.81 12.47
CA VAL A 689 -15.81 4.99 13.92
C VAL A 689 -14.46 4.46 14.41
N GLN A 690 -13.66 5.33 14.99
CA GLN A 690 -12.26 5.05 15.36
C GLN A 690 -12.12 5.03 16.88
N LEU A 691 -11.52 3.96 17.42
CA LEU A 691 -11.17 3.82 18.84
C LEU A 691 -9.70 4.13 19.04
N TYR A 692 -9.42 5.11 19.86
CA TYR A 692 -8.08 5.44 20.33
C TYR A 692 -7.97 5.21 21.85
N ILE A 693 -6.77 4.83 22.30
CA ILE A 693 -6.49 4.64 23.71
C ILE A 693 -5.21 5.43 24.06
N ARG A 694 -5.25 6.10 25.21
CA ARG A 694 -4.08 6.74 25.81
C ARG A 694 -3.82 6.12 27.15
N ASP A 695 -2.64 5.57 27.32
CA ASP A 695 -2.06 5.21 28.62
C ASP A 695 -1.55 6.49 29.27
N LEU A 696 -2.04 6.82 30.48
CA LEU A 696 -1.72 8.08 31.15
C LEU A 696 -0.37 8.02 31.88
N VAL A 697 0.02 6.84 32.36
CA VAL A 697 1.24 6.63 33.14
C VAL A 697 1.82 5.26 32.86
N GLY A 698 2.89 5.17 32.09
CA GLY A 698 3.62 3.95 31.81
C GLY A 698 5.07 4.03 32.28
N SER A 699 5.75 2.88 32.38
CA SER A 699 7.18 2.77 32.70
C SER A 699 8.08 3.45 31.66
N ILE A 700 7.57 3.69 30.47
CA ILE A 700 8.17 4.53 29.42
C ILE A 700 7.16 5.60 28.96
N THR A 701 7.64 6.66 28.31
CA THR A 701 6.76 7.69 27.74
C THR A 701 5.85 7.08 26.67
N ARG A 702 4.53 7.16 26.94
CA ARG A 702 3.50 6.60 26.03
C ARG A 702 3.00 7.66 25.04
N PRO A 703 2.51 7.24 23.84
CA PRO A 703 1.87 8.14 22.89
C PRO A 703 0.66 8.87 23.48
N VAL A 704 0.37 10.06 22.96
CA VAL A 704 -0.82 10.84 23.36
C VAL A 704 -2.13 10.13 23.00
N ARG A 705 -2.09 9.24 22.03
CA ARG A 705 -3.17 8.31 21.63
C ARG A 705 -2.63 7.25 20.67
N GLU A 706 -3.25 6.09 20.65
CA GLU A 706 -2.94 4.99 19.73
C GLU A 706 -4.25 4.43 19.20
N LEU A 707 -4.37 4.23 17.89
CA LEU A 707 -5.50 3.51 17.30
C LEU A 707 -5.49 2.06 17.79
N LYS A 708 -6.63 1.60 18.28
CA LYS A 708 -6.79 0.24 18.82
C LYS A 708 -8.06 -0.46 18.31
N GLY A 709 -8.80 0.21 17.42
CA GLY A 709 -9.98 -0.37 16.79
C GLY A 709 -10.65 0.61 15.83
N PHE A 710 -11.35 0.08 14.86
CA PHE A 710 -12.18 0.87 13.94
C PHE A 710 -13.34 0.02 13.42
N ASN A 711 -14.42 0.72 13.00
CA ASN A 711 -15.58 0.08 12.40
C ASN A 711 -16.20 1.02 11.36
N LYS A 712 -16.26 0.61 10.09
CA LYS A 712 -16.94 1.34 9.03
C LYS A 712 -18.42 0.95 9.03
N ILE A 713 -19.30 1.92 9.23
CA ILE A 713 -20.74 1.73 9.29
C ILE A 713 -21.43 2.56 8.22
N PHE A 714 -22.51 2.04 7.67
CA PHE A 714 -23.40 2.79 6.78
C PHE A 714 -24.66 3.21 7.53
N LEU A 715 -25.07 4.47 7.37
CA LEU A 715 -26.25 5.08 7.99
C LEU A 715 -27.08 5.83 6.94
N ARG A 716 -28.37 5.53 6.89
CA ARG A 716 -29.32 6.35 6.14
C ARG A 716 -29.49 7.72 6.80
N ALA A 717 -29.96 8.70 6.06
CA ALA A 717 -30.31 10.01 6.62
C ALA A 717 -31.30 9.86 7.81
N GLY A 718 -30.95 10.40 8.97
CA GLY A 718 -31.69 10.28 10.22
C GLY A 718 -31.49 8.96 10.98
N GLU A 719 -30.76 7.99 10.45
CA GLU A 719 -30.52 6.70 11.12
C GLU A 719 -29.44 6.82 12.21
N SER A 720 -29.60 6.02 13.26
CA SER A 720 -28.63 5.86 14.35
C SER A 720 -28.22 4.39 14.46
N LYS A 721 -26.93 4.15 14.71
CA LYS A 721 -26.37 2.82 15.02
C LYS A 721 -25.51 2.86 16.27
N THR A 722 -25.62 1.80 17.06
CA THR A 722 -24.71 1.57 18.18
C THR A 722 -23.48 0.82 17.69
N VAL A 723 -22.30 1.34 18.03
CA VAL A 723 -20.99 0.73 17.74
C VAL A 723 -20.33 0.40 19.06
N SER A 724 -19.79 -0.80 19.16
CA SER A 724 -19.12 -1.31 20.36
C SER A 724 -17.71 -1.79 20.05
N PHE A 725 -16.80 -1.55 21.00
CA PHE A 725 -15.44 -2.05 21.00
C PHE A 725 -15.16 -2.83 22.27
N THR A 726 -14.53 -3.99 22.14
CA THR A 726 -14.11 -4.79 23.30
C THR A 726 -12.68 -4.45 23.64
N ILE A 727 -12.46 -3.99 24.87
CA ILE A 727 -11.13 -3.63 25.39
C ILE A 727 -10.70 -4.75 26.34
N THR A 728 -9.58 -5.40 26.00
CA THR A 728 -8.93 -6.44 26.79
C THR A 728 -7.58 -5.94 27.28
N ARG A 729 -6.97 -6.65 28.21
CA ARG A 729 -5.60 -6.37 28.65
C ARG A 729 -4.60 -6.43 27.49
N ASP A 730 -4.78 -7.36 26.54
CA ASP A 730 -3.88 -7.50 25.39
C ASP A 730 -3.89 -6.26 24.49
N LEU A 731 -5.03 -5.59 24.35
CA LEU A 731 -5.14 -4.35 23.58
C LEU A 731 -4.35 -3.18 24.19
N LEU A 732 -4.05 -3.25 25.50
CA LEU A 732 -3.32 -2.23 26.27
C LEU A 732 -1.82 -2.49 26.35
N ARG A 733 -1.33 -3.60 25.78
CA ARG A 733 0.09 -3.96 25.86
C ARG A 733 0.98 -3.05 25.01
N PHE A 734 2.21 -2.93 25.49
CA PHE A 734 3.32 -2.25 24.80
C PHE A 734 4.65 -2.90 25.19
N TYR A 735 5.70 -2.64 24.43
CA TYR A 735 7.06 -3.05 24.80
C TYR A 735 7.67 -2.06 25.77
N ASP A 736 8.04 -2.52 26.97
CA ASP A 736 8.71 -1.74 28.00
C ASP A 736 10.21 -1.49 27.66
N TYR A 737 10.95 -0.89 28.56
CA TYR A 737 12.38 -0.64 28.36
C TYR A 737 13.19 -1.92 28.14
N ASP A 738 12.83 -3.01 28.83
CA ASP A 738 13.51 -4.30 28.78
C ASP A 738 12.99 -5.19 27.65
N MET A 739 12.17 -4.63 26.75
CA MET A 739 11.54 -5.33 25.62
C MET A 739 10.56 -6.44 26.03
N ASN A 740 9.95 -6.37 27.20
CA ASN A 740 8.83 -7.21 27.57
C ASN A 740 7.52 -6.62 27.00
N TYR A 741 6.65 -7.47 26.47
CA TYR A 741 5.34 -7.03 25.97
C TYR A 741 4.30 -7.09 27.10
N VAL A 742 4.05 -5.96 27.73
CA VAL A 742 3.32 -5.85 29.01
C VAL A 742 2.13 -4.88 28.94
N ALA A 743 1.14 -5.08 29.80
CA ALA A 743 0.13 -4.08 30.15
C ALA A 743 0.27 -3.76 31.64
N GLU A 744 0.49 -2.49 31.95
CA GLU A 744 0.74 -2.02 33.32
C GLU A 744 -0.56 -1.52 33.96
N PRO A 745 -0.79 -1.80 35.27
CA PRO A 745 -1.91 -1.21 35.99
C PRO A 745 -1.86 0.32 36.00
N GLY A 746 -3.00 0.95 35.78
CA GLY A 746 -3.07 2.42 35.70
C GLY A 746 -4.36 2.91 35.05
N ASP A 747 -4.42 4.22 34.85
CA ASP A 747 -5.56 4.89 34.23
C ASP A 747 -5.34 5.11 32.73
N PHE A 748 -6.39 4.89 31.96
CA PHE A 748 -6.41 5.04 30.52
C PHE A 748 -7.55 5.98 30.09
N ASN A 749 -7.31 6.77 29.06
CA ASN A 749 -8.37 7.46 28.34
C ASN A 749 -8.80 6.61 27.15
N ILE A 750 -10.10 6.25 27.11
CA ILE A 750 -10.73 5.60 25.97
C ILE A 750 -11.39 6.71 25.14
N MET A 751 -10.99 6.83 23.87
CA MET A 751 -11.40 7.92 22.99
C MET A 751 -12.04 7.34 21.74
N ILE A 752 -13.25 7.78 21.37
CA ILE A 752 -13.97 7.32 20.18
C ILE A 752 -14.47 8.52 19.37
N GLY A 753 -14.23 8.52 18.06
CA GLY A 753 -14.65 9.58 17.17
C GLY A 753 -14.41 9.28 15.70
N GLY A 754 -14.60 10.29 14.85
CA GLY A 754 -14.43 10.19 13.40
C GLY A 754 -13.03 10.50 12.89
N ASN A 755 -12.12 10.99 13.75
CA ASN A 755 -10.70 11.22 13.46
C ASN A 755 -9.93 11.36 14.77
N SER A 756 -8.59 11.43 14.68
CA SER A 756 -7.71 11.46 15.85
C SER A 756 -7.85 12.70 16.75
N GLN A 757 -8.42 13.81 16.26
CA GLN A 757 -8.60 15.05 17.04
C GLN A 757 -10.05 15.21 17.55
N THR A 758 -11.04 14.76 16.80
CA THR A 758 -12.46 14.92 17.17
C THR A 758 -12.97 13.64 17.81
N VAL A 759 -12.83 13.52 19.14
CA VAL A 759 -13.17 12.32 19.90
C VAL A 759 -13.99 12.65 21.16
N LYS A 760 -14.85 11.70 21.56
CA LYS A 760 -15.40 11.60 22.92
C LYS A 760 -14.41 10.84 23.79
N THR A 761 -14.40 11.09 25.11
CA THR A 761 -13.45 10.46 26.04
C THR A 761 -14.14 9.90 27.28
N ALA A 762 -13.76 8.69 27.68
CA ALA A 762 -14.14 8.06 28.94
C ALA A 762 -12.89 7.49 29.65
N LYS A 763 -12.92 7.40 30.98
CA LYS A 763 -11.80 6.86 31.78
C LYS A 763 -12.00 5.38 32.06
N LEU A 764 -10.90 4.61 31.94
CA LEU A 764 -10.82 3.19 32.29
C LEU A 764 -9.62 2.98 33.21
N THR A 765 -9.75 2.20 34.27
CA THR A 765 -8.64 1.81 35.15
C THR A 765 -8.34 0.33 34.98
N LEU A 766 -7.11 -0.05 34.60
CA LEU A 766 -6.59 -1.42 34.63
C LEU A 766 -6.07 -1.73 36.05
N LYS A 767 -6.56 -2.85 36.62
CA LYS A 767 -6.15 -3.34 37.97
C LYS A 767 -5.09 -4.43 37.90
#